data_7c1547c5880e3252cfb7721624dcd72e
#
_entry.id   7c1547c5880e3252cfb7721624dcd72e
#
_cell.length_a   1.000
_cell.length_b   1.000
_cell.length_c   1.000
_cell.angle_alpha   90.00
_cell.angle_beta   90.00
_cell.angle_gamma   90.00
#
_symmetry.space_group_name_H-M   'P 1'
#
loop_
_entity.id
_entity.type
_entity.pdbx_description
1 polymer ?
#
loop_
_entity_poly.entity_id
_entity_poly.type
_entity_poly.pdbx_seq_one_letter_code
_entity_poly.pdbx_strand_id
1 'polypeptide(L)'
;MFNINAIVPIKRMNDLAQAYSQLKKYEYSDIALKNALATYLEHIEPLIKRNTIRNDIQPSIFFGYRDILSNNGEFSHGEIGFSNYSDYIIDIKSSQASDRNIAPFIQSILMSVIKSSPDGSYRFRLADPLGAGANFGQLIKIAESNKRTFGGKIYSDSQDIKQLFEEIEGVVADNISKIGGMYDSVFEYNKNNEKKIPIYTVVIFNYDSIDEYAKRGFTSTIGVCKKAGVNIIFTSVEKIDNNLFTLELLNDDTVSITKNDFQIRCKYRIAPINISDIEKASEQKKIDTIATSYFDVENIKMDMDSTQKLSIPFAVNEYGEVQCLEIGGTAPAHALISGETGSGKSVLLHTIIDSITMHYHPNDVEIWAIDYKAVEFACYVESRTPHITVIGQDKSDDFSFSLLELVNKEYERRKKLFVEEKVKNFNEYRRKGLEISRIIIVIDEFHNLTQAVQQEPKYKTMLENLLSEMRAMGMAFVFCSQTISSGLQGLTEKGKNQIGCRLCMKQSSIDEIKQTLAENISLSSEYVESIKGFGKGQVLYKKAQETGYTYDYLNVLFIPDEMREKAIENVYKKLDGNYTRRKEVICKNSERFDISEKSEHSLCKFINGDSFDSDSEGFVFYPAAPTTLEDEFAIEIDRNMSNNIIICGEDDDLRESMIMFSVLSLLANSSNRVNVSIFDENNSDSKSLNNILSKIQSNNLNIYFGPQEAIGHLLSLKKLHPMPNGNNIEILYGLHKIKSLLYMLKNSDDDEQAEPKPSPKPQRVEKQDISGMDSAKLDNLIEDLINSLGTTAPTHNEPQESKAPAAVSLDDASFADIKTILMNLFEHGPDLGYFNIVILNNAKQIKQSECIKTEMFEYRIGTEMSADDSYTLFSTEYFVRKADEKTVVFYSGSPKKVKTLRPYIFPDDDFINKFNERIKSNEQN
;
A
#
# COMPACT_ATOMS: atom_id res chain seq x y z
N MET A 1 7.99 35.23 -46.66
CA MET A 1 7.05 36.35 -46.42
C MET A 1 7.08 36.63 -44.91
N PHE A 2 7.33 37.87 -44.53
CA PHE A 2 7.35 38.30 -43.15
C PHE A 2 5.95 38.15 -42.58
N ASN A 3 5.79 37.41 -41.52
CA ASN A 3 4.47 37.20 -40.92
C ASN A 3 4.15 38.36 -39.97
N ILE A 4 3.55 39.43 -40.53
CA ILE A 4 3.10 40.62 -39.78
C ILE A 4 2.23 40.22 -38.56
N ASN A 5 1.57 39.07 -38.62
CA ASN A 5 0.74 38.55 -37.52
C ASN A 5 1.54 38.18 -36.28
N ALA A 6 2.88 38.08 -36.36
CA ALA A 6 3.74 37.75 -35.22
C ALA A 6 4.06 38.97 -34.34
N ILE A 7 3.85 40.17 -34.81
CA ILE A 7 4.15 41.43 -34.09
C ILE A 7 2.94 42.33 -34.11
N VAL A 8 2.00 42.11 -33.22
CA VAL A 8 0.81 42.99 -33.10
C VAL A 8 0.68 43.46 -31.66
N PRO A 9 0.50 44.78 -31.42
CA PRO A 9 0.26 45.26 -30.06
C PRO A 9 -1.09 44.74 -29.56
N ILE A 10 -1.09 43.99 -28.45
CA ILE A 10 -2.28 43.31 -27.91
C ILE A 10 -3.40 44.30 -27.58
N LYS A 11 -3.05 45.42 -26.95
CA LYS A 11 -4.01 46.45 -26.58
C LYS A 11 -4.70 47.00 -27.80
N ARG A 12 -3.98 47.16 -28.91
CA ARG A 12 -4.48 47.68 -30.15
C ARG A 12 -5.41 46.72 -30.91
N MET A 13 -5.26 45.40 -30.73
CA MET A 13 -6.19 44.41 -31.31
C MET A 13 -7.56 44.45 -30.66
N ASN A 14 -7.62 44.67 -29.35
CA ASN A 14 -8.90 44.88 -28.67
C ASN A 14 -9.57 46.22 -29.07
N ASP A 15 -8.78 47.27 -29.19
CA ASP A 15 -9.26 48.57 -29.66
C ASP A 15 -9.74 48.50 -31.12
N LEU A 16 -9.02 47.76 -31.99
CA LEU A 16 -9.42 47.49 -33.38
C LEU A 16 -10.68 46.63 -33.47
N ALA A 17 -10.82 45.58 -32.59
CA ALA A 17 -12.03 44.77 -32.52
C ALA A 17 -13.25 45.60 -32.10
N GLN A 18 -13.06 46.52 -31.16
CA GLN A 18 -14.10 47.41 -30.67
C GLN A 18 -14.47 48.45 -31.75
N ALA A 19 -13.48 49.06 -32.41
CA ALA A 19 -13.69 49.99 -33.52
C ALA A 19 -14.36 49.30 -34.72
N TYR A 20 -13.95 48.11 -35.09
CA TYR A 20 -14.57 47.30 -36.13
C TYR A 20 -16.03 46.97 -35.80
N SER A 21 -16.37 46.65 -34.57
CA SER A 21 -17.75 46.42 -34.15
C SER A 21 -18.61 47.66 -34.23
N GLN A 22 -18.00 48.82 -33.99
CA GLN A 22 -18.68 50.11 -34.14
C GLN A 22 -18.85 50.50 -35.58
N LEU A 23 -17.80 50.37 -36.43
CA LEU A 23 -17.84 50.69 -37.84
C LEU A 23 -18.85 49.84 -38.62
N LYS A 24 -19.05 48.58 -38.29
CA LYS A 24 -20.10 47.75 -38.91
C LYS A 24 -21.53 48.23 -38.66
N LYS A 25 -21.75 49.10 -37.70
CA LYS A 25 -23.08 49.64 -37.33
C LYS A 25 -23.46 50.94 -38.07
N TYR A 26 -22.52 51.53 -38.81
CA TYR A 26 -22.77 52.80 -39.51
C TYR A 26 -22.98 52.56 -40.99
N GLU A 27 -24.05 53.20 -41.58
CA GLU A 27 -24.26 53.28 -42.96
C GLU A 27 -23.53 54.54 -43.51
N TYR A 28 -22.64 54.39 -44.45
CA TYR A 28 -21.89 55.48 -45.09
C TYR A 28 -22.48 55.82 -46.42
N SER A 29 -22.74 57.16 -46.65
CA SER A 29 -23.27 57.65 -47.87
C SER A 29 -22.23 57.91 -48.99
N ASP A 30 -20.94 57.93 -48.63
CA ASP A 30 -19.84 58.11 -49.58
C ASP A 30 -19.28 56.77 -50.06
N ILE A 31 -19.43 56.54 -51.38
CA ILE A 31 -19.04 55.32 -52.07
C ILE A 31 -17.51 55.09 -52.03
N ALA A 32 -16.71 56.15 -52.11
CA ALA A 32 -15.26 56.07 -52.11
C ALA A 32 -14.75 55.69 -50.70
N LEU A 33 -15.31 56.25 -49.65
CA LEU A 33 -15.02 55.92 -48.23
C LEU A 33 -15.48 54.54 -47.92
N LYS A 34 -16.65 54.10 -48.40
CA LYS A 34 -17.18 52.74 -48.22
C LYS A 34 -16.27 51.69 -48.85
N ASN A 35 -15.75 51.93 -50.06
CA ASN A 35 -14.83 51.03 -50.74
C ASN A 35 -13.46 50.97 -50.03
N ALA A 36 -12.90 52.14 -49.65
CA ALA A 36 -11.66 52.21 -48.91
C ALA A 36 -11.79 51.47 -47.53
N LEU A 37 -12.92 51.64 -46.86
CA LEU A 37 -13.24 51.00 -45.61
C LEU A 37 -13.42 49.48 -45.79
N ALA A 38 -14.10 49.03 -46.86
CA ALA A 38 -14.27 47.62 -47.19
C ALA A 38 -12.93 46.93 -47.43
N THR A 39 -12.04 47.56 -48.23
CA THR A 39 -10.68 47.05 -48.48
C THR A 39 -9.87 47.00 -47.18
N TYR A 40 -9.98 48.00 -46.33
CA TYR A 40 -9.33 48.02 -45.02
C TYR A 40 -9.87 46.95 -44.09
N LEU A 41 -11.19 46.73 -44.04
CA LEU A 41 -11.85 45.71 -43.26
C LEU A 41 -11.52 44.29 -43.72
N GLU A 42 -11.42 44.05 -45.06
CA GLU A 42 -10.98 42.76 -45.61
C GLU A 42 -9.58 42.36 -45.16
N HIS A 43 -8.70 43.31 -44.93
CA HIS A 43 -7.35 43.04 -44.41
C HIS A 43 -7.30 42.86 -42.88
N ILE A 44 -8.17 43.53 -42.16
CA ILE A 44 -8.20 43.52 -40.68
C ILE A 44 -9.11 42.43 -40.11
N GLU A 45 -10.22 42.13 -40.79
CA GLU A 45 -11.18 41.11 -40.32
C GLU A 45 -10.54 39.73 -40.07
N PRO A 46 -9.65 39.20 -40.92
CA PRO A 46 -8.94 37.96 -40.60
C PRO A 46 -8.03 38.07 -39.40
N LEU A 47 -7.42 39.24 -39.14
CA LEU A 47 -6.56 39.50 -38.01
C LEU A 47 -7.36 39.56 -36.71
N ILE A 48 -8.51 40.21 -36.73
CA ILE A 48 -9.44 40.32 -35.61
C ILE A 48 -10.07 38.96 -35.31
N LYS A 49 -10.58 38.23 -36.34
CA LYS A 49 -11.16 36.89 -36.16
C LYS A 49 -10.17 35.88 -35.62
N ARG A 50 -8.91 35.93 -36.01
CA ARG A 50 -7.87 35.04 -35.41
C ARG A 50 -7.62 35.32 -33.96
N ASN A 51 -7.84 36.52 -33.44
CA ASN A 51 -7.51 36.93 -32.09
C ASN A 51 -8.75 37.04 -31.15
N THR A 52 -9.98 37.24 -31.71
CA THR A 52 -11.20 37.39 -30.92
C THR A 52 -12.00 36.10 -30.71
N ILE A 53 -11.72 35.03 -31.44
CA ILE A 53 -12.40 33.71 -31.28
C ILE A 53 -11.94 32.92 -30.05
N ARG A 54 -10.99 33.45 -29.29
CA ARG A 54 -10.48 32.78 -28.12
C ARG A 54 -10.72 33.58 -26.86
N ASN A 55 -11.62 33.09 -26.01
CA ASN A 55 -11.72 33.47 -24.60
C ASN A 55 -10.50 32.98 -23.75
N ASP A 56 -9.60 32.24 -24.37
CA ASP A 56 -8.35 31.87 -23.75
C ASP A 56 -7.35 33.01 -23.95
N ILE A 57 -6.87 33.55 -22.85
CA ILE A 57 -5.78 34.53 -22.80
C ILE A 57 -4.60 33.87 -23.52
N GLN A 58 -4.35 34.28 -24.78
CA GLN A 58 -3.18 33.81 -25.52
C GLN A 58 -1.95 34.43 -24.88
N PRO A 59 -1.05 33.61 -24.34
CA PRO A 59 0.15 34.13 -23.74
C PRO A 59 0.96 34.88 -24.82
N SER A 60 1.38 36.09 -24.54
CA SER A 60 2.24 36.86 -25.40
C SER A 60 3.57 37.09 -24.75
N ILE A 61 4.60 36.90 -25.54
CA ILE A 61 5.97 37.20 -25.13
C ILE A 61 6.19 38.68 -25.37
N PHE A 62 6.10 39.43 -24.30
CA PHE A 62 6.25 40.88 -24.35
C PHE A 62 7.74 41.26 -24.21
N PHE A 63 8.20 42.16 -25.11
CA PHE A 63 9.57 42.66 -25.02
C PHE A 63 9.70 44.15 -25.23
N GLY A 64 8.64 44.90 -25.57
CA GLY A 64 8.71 46.32 -25.71
C GLY A 64 7.35 46.99 -25.97
N TYR A 65 7.35 48.28 -26.08
CA TYR A 65 6.18 49.08 -26.43
C TYR A 65 6.54 50.15 -27.45
N ARG A 66 5.60 50.52 -28.25
CA ARG A 66 5.73 51.60 -29.21
C ARG A 66 4.66 52.65 -29.01
N ASP A 67 5.09 53.90 -28.94
CA ASP A 67 4.19 55.02 -28.99
C ASP A 67 3.60 55.13 -30.40
N ILE A 68 2.31 55.05 -30.48
CA ILE A 68 1.56 55.18 -31.74
C ILE A 68 0.78 56.46 -31.66
N LEU A 69 1.07 57.35 -32.58
CA LEU A 69 0.29 58.55 -32.75
C LEU A 69 -1.08 58.17 -33.36
N SER A 70 -2.16 58.39 -32.64
CA SER A 70 -3.51 58.23 -33.15
C SER A 70 -3.83 59.37 -34.15
N ASN A 71 -4.78 59.18 -35.02
CA ASN A 71 -5.25 60.20 -35.94
C ASN A 71 -5.79 61.44 -35.21
N ASN A 72 -6.00 61.42 -33.94
CA ASN A 72 -6.44 62.53 -33.10
C ASN A 72 -5.29 63.29 -32.42
N GLY A 73 -4.04 62.96 -32.76
CA GLY A 73 -2.85 63.58 -32.12
C GLY A 73 -2.51 63.05 -30.74
N GLU A 74 -3.19 62.04 -30.22
CA GLU A 74 -2.88 61.41 -28.95
C GLU A 74 -1.92 60.23 -29.12
N PHE A 75 -0.91 60.14 -28.24
CA PHE A 75 -0.03 59.00 -28.19
C PHE A 75 -0.66 57.85 -27.35
N SER A 76 -0.76 56.69 -27.98
CA SER A 76 -1.12 55.45 -27.27
C SER A 76 0.08 54.53 -27.23
N HIS A 77 0.26 53.85 -26.06
CA HIS A 77 1.29 52.84 -25.90
C HIS A 77 0.80 51.49 -26.41
N GLY A 78 1.43 50.97 -27.45
CA GLY A 78 1.15 49.65 -28.01
C GLY A 78 2.23 48.65 -27.57
N GLU A 79 1.84 47.55 -26.93
CA GLU A 79 2.75 46.48 -26.56
C GLU A 79 3.24 45.70 -27.79
N ILE A 80 4.54 45.38 -27.84
CA ILE A 80 5.17 44.62 -28.93
C ILE A 80 5.74 43.31 -28.36
N GLY A 81 5.38 42.22 -29.00
CA GLY A 81 5.84 40.90 -28.58
C GLY A 81 5.53 39.80 -29.58
N PHE A 82 5.95 38.58 -29.27
CA PHE A 82 5.56 37.42 -30.06
C PHE A 82 4.37 36.72 -29.41
N SER A 83 3.54 36.09 -30.24
CA SER A 83 2.52 35.19 -29.74
C SER A 83 3.20 33.90 -29.26
N ASN A 84 2.75 33.34 -28.16
CA ASN A 84 3.26 32.05 -27.64
C ASN A 84 3.04 30.87 -28.60
N TYR A 85 2.17 31.01 -29.56
CA TYR A 85 1.95 29.99 -30.59
C TYR A 85 2.76 30.27 -31.86
N SER A 86 3.71 31.20 -31.83
CA SER A 86 4.63 31.42 -32.91
C SER A 86 6.00 30.79 -32.62
N ASP A 87 6.53 30.17 -33.64
CA ASP A 87 7.91 29.76 -33.70
C ASP A 87 8.83 30.99 -33.77
N TYR A 88 9.77 31.12 -32.88
CA TYR A 88 10.76 32.17 -32.93
C TYR A 88 12.18 31.64 -32.68
N ILE A 89 13.11 32.18 -33.46
CA ILE A 89 14.54 32.08 -33.18
C ILE A 89 15.07 33.52 -33.23
N ILE A 90 15.61 33.97 -32.12
CA ILE A 90 15.99 35.36 -31.89
C ILE A 90 17.49 35.43 -31.63
N ASP A 91 18.15 36.28 -32.35
CA ASP A 91 19.53 36.70 -32.13
C ASP A 91 19.54 38.10 -31.49
N ILE A 92 19.99 38.20 -30.25
CA ILE A 92 20.04 39.45 -29.50
C ILE A 92 21.46 39.98 -29.55
N LYS A 93 21.60 41.18 -30.14
CA LYS A 93 22.86 41.92 -30.28
C LYS A 93 22.92 43.11 -29.33
N SER A 94 24.12 43.35 -28.81
CA SER A 94 24.35 44.59 -28.09
C SER A 94 25.29 45.50 -28.86
N SER A 95 25.02 46.81 -28.83
CA SER A 95 26.06 47.79 -29.05
C SER A 95 26.91 47.88 -27.77
N GLN A 96 28.20 48.15 -27.85
CA GLN A 96 29.14 48.17 -26.68
C GLN A 96 28.63 48.95 -25.45
N ALA A 97 27.70 49.87 -25.62
CA ALA A 97 27.13 50.65 -24.53
C ALA A 97 25.88 50.03 -23.84
N SER A 98 25.27 49.03 -24.45
CA SER A 98 24.03 48.39 -23.93
C SER A 98 24.22 46.99 -23.33
N ASP A 99 25.46 46.51 -23.26
CA ASP A 99 25.76 45.15 -22.74
C ASP A 99 25.18 44.89 -21.36
N ARG A 100 25.12 45.88 -20.48
CA ARG A 100 24.56 45.77 -19.11
C ARG A 100 23.05 45.46 -19.10
N ASN A 101 22.34 45.75 -20.17
CA ASN A 101 20.89 45.59 -20.26
C ASN A 101 20.44 44.27 -20.91
N ILE A 102 21.39 43.56 -21.59
CA ILE A 102 21.04 42.31 -22.30
C ILE A 102 20.49 41.25 -21.36
N ALA A 103 21.22 40.93 -20.28
CA ALA A 103 20.80 39.92 -19.36
C ALA A 103 19.45 40.26 -18.66
N PRO A 104 19.23 41.48 -18.14
CA PRO A 104 17.93 41.88 -17.61
C PRO A 104 16.81 41.85 -18.67
N PHE A 105 17.10 42.20 -19.91
CA PHE A 105 16.13 42.16 -21.01
C PHE A 105 15.71 40.71 -21.32
N ILE A 106 16.64 39.79 -21.44
CA ILE A 106 16.35 38.35 -21.65
C ILE A 106 15.59 37.78 -20.47
N GLN A 107 15.99 38.09 -19.24
CA GLN A 107 15.27 37.71 -18.04
C GLN A 107 13.81 38.21 -18.05
N SER A 108 13.60 39.45 -18.54
CA SER A 108 12.25 40.01 -18.71
C SER A 108 11.42 39.26 -19.76
N ILE A 109 12.04 38.83 -20.84
CA ILE A 109 11.41 37.98 -21.86
C ILE A 109 11.04 36.62 -21.24
N LEU A 110 11.95 35.98 -20.55
CA LEU A 110 11.70 34.71 -19.88
C LEU A 110 10.54 34.83 -18.88
N MET A 111 10.52 35.89 -18.06
CA MET A 111 9.42 36.16 -17.14
C MET A 111 8.08 36.31 -17.85
N SER A 112 8.08 36.97 -19.02
CA SER A 112 6.88 37.10 -19.85
C SER A 112 6.39 35.73 -20.34
N VAL A 113 7.32 34.88 -20.81
CA VAL A 113 7.00 33.52 -21.24
C VAL A 113 6.45 32.68 -20.07
N ILE A 114 7.10 32.74 -18.89
CA ILE A 114 6.68 32.01 -17.69
C ILE A 114 5.28 32.43 -17.24
N LYS A 115 5.03 33.75 -17.15
CA LYS A 115 3.73 34.30 -16.74
C LYS A 115 2.59 33.95 -17.69
N SER A 116 2.91 33.84 -18.96
CA SER A 116 1.95 33.59 -20.03
C SER A 116 1.82 32.11 -20.38
N SER A 117 2.61 31.24 -19.74
CA SER A 117 2.57 29.78 -19.95
C SER A 117 1.43 29.17 -19.15
N PRO A 118 0.38 28.68 -19.79
CA PRO A 118 -0.61 27.90 -19.08
C PRO A 118 -0.01 26.52 -18.82
N ASP A 119 -0.05 26.08 -17.57
CA ASP A 119 -0.11 24.68 -17.23
C ASP A 119 1.10 23.80 -17.53
N GLY A 120 2.32 24.32 -17.34
CA GLY A 120 3.49 23.46 -17.47
C GLY A 120 3.79 22.93 -18.87
N SER A 121 3.21 23.55 -19.87
CA SER A 121 3.45 23.20 -21.27
C SER A 121 4.78 23.70 -21.84
N TYR A 122 5.54 24.47 -21.05
CA TYR A 122 6.82 25.03 -21.46
C TYR A 122 8.01 24.43 -20.69
N ARG A 123 9.13 24.32 -21.38
CA ARG A 123 10.41 23.88 -20.85
C ARG A 123 11.48 24.91 -21.19
N PHE A 124 12.34 25.19 -20.23
CA PHE A 124 13.43 26.14 -20.40
C PHE A 124 14.76 25.41 -20.29
N ARG A 125 15.71 25.79 -21.14
CA ARG A 125 17.11 25.38 -21.04
C ARG A 125 17.96 26.62 -21.13
N LEU A 126 18.82 26.81 -20.14
CA LEU A 126 19.57 28.03 -19.94
C LEU A 126 21.05 27.73 -20.02
N ALA A 127 21.74 28.35 -20.98
CA ALA A 127 23.18 28.16 -21.19
C ALA A 127 23.94 29.49 -21.12
N ASP A 128 25.05 29.50 -20.36
CA ASP A 128 25.90 30.66 -20.18
C ASP A 128 27.38 30.24 -20.11
N PRO A 129 28.01 29.96 -21.29
CA PRO A 129 29.34 29.38 -21.39
C PRO A 129 30.46 30.26 -20.83
N LEU A 130 30.33 31.58 -20.86
CA LEU A 130 31.35 32.50 -20.35
C LEU A 130 31.03 33.03 -18.96
N GLY A 131 29.74 33.16 -18.62
CA GLY A 131 29.30 33.80 -17.39
C GLY A 131 29.09 32.81 -16.24
N ALA A 132 29.24 31.50 -16.45
CA ALA A 132 28.96 30.44 -15.47
C ALA A 132 27.58 30.59 -14.81
N GLY A 133 26.59 31.06 -15.58
CA GLY A 133 25.23 31.29 -15.12
C GLY A 133 24.98 32.69 -14.55
N ALA A 134 25.97 33.53 -14.38
CA ALA A 134 25.80 34.85 -13.78
C ALA A 134 24.75 35.74 -14.50
N ASN A 135 24.61 35.56 -15.80
CA ASN A 135 23.65 36.30 -16.62
C ASN A 135 22.19 35.96 -16.32
N PHE A 136 21.92 34.86 -15.62
CA PHE A 136 20.57 34.48 -15.22
C PHE A 136 20.20 34.95 -13.80
N GLY A 137 21.17 35.41 -13.00
CA GLY A 137 20.91 36.04 -11.70
C GLY A 137 20.06 35.16 -10.76
N GLN A 138 18.88 35.68 -10.36
CA GLN A 138 17.97 34.96 -9.47
C GLN A 138 17.34 33.70 -10.07
N LEU A 139 17.32 33.58 -11.41
CA LEU A 139 16.80 32.38 -12.08
C LEU A 139 17.67 31.14 -11.83
N ILE A 140 18.92 31.27 -11.40
CA ILE A 140 19.79 30.14 -11.07
C ILE A 140 19.15 29.23 -10.03
N LYS A 141 18.73 29.78 -8.90
CA LYS A 141 18.10 29.01 -7.81
C LYS A 141 16.85 28.32 -8.26
N ILE A 142 16.06 28.97 -9.11
CA ILE A 142 14.83 28.40 -9.67
C ILE A 142 15.14 27.29 -10.65
N ALA A 143 16.16 27.47 -11.49
CA ALA A 143 16.59 26.45 -12.45
C ALA A 143 17.10 25.19 -11.75
N GLU A 144 17.86 25.35 -10.68
CA GLU A 144 18.38 24.24 -9.85
C GLU A 144 17.28 23.51 -9.08
N SER A 145 16.30 24.23 -8.56
CA SER A 145 15.20 23.67 -7.77
C SER A 145 14.10 23.02 -8.63
N ASN A 146 13.93 23.47 -9.88
CA ASN A 146 12.90 22.99 -10.79
C ASN A 146 13.51 22.26 -12.00
N LYS A 147 13.93 21.02 -11.76
CA LYS A 147 14.54 20.14 -12.77
C LYS A 147 13.64 19.95 -14.00
N ARG A 148 12.35 19.88 -13.81
CA ARG A 148 11.38 19.61 -14.86
C ARG A 148 11.28 20.77 -15.84
N THR A 149 11.01 21.96 -15.35
CA THR A 149 10.80 23.14 -16.21
C THR A 149 12.13 23.68 -16.74
N PHE A 150 13.20 23.67 -15.92
CA PHE A 150 14.48 24.32 -16.23
C PHE A 150 15.64 23.35 -16.43
N GLY A 151 15.45 22.04 -16.37
CA GLY A 151 16.51 21.05 -16.54
C GLY A 151 17.38 20.80 -15.30
N GLY A 152 17.16 21.55 -14.22
CA GLY A 152 17.86 21.37 -12.93
C GLY A 152 19.28 21.92 -12.87
N LYS A 153 19.73 22.58 -13.91
CA LYS A 153 21.05 23.22 -13.99
C LYS A 153 21.08 24.35 -15.03
N ILE A 154 22.12 25.14 -14.96
CA ILE A 154 22.52 26.03 -16.04
C ILE A 154 23.73 25.42 -16.74
N TYR A 155 23.66 25.28 -18.05
CA TYR A 155 24.71 24.67 -18.85
C TYR A 155 25.86 25.69 -19.05
N SER A 156 27.04 25.42 -18.54
CA SER A 156 28.12 26.42 -18.50
C SER A 156 29.46 25.94 -19.07
N ASP A 157 29.80 24.67 -18.96
CA ASP A 157 31.02 24.14 -19.55
C ASP A 157 30.79 23.48 -20.93
N SER A 158 31.89 23.16 -21.63
CA SER A 158 31.83 22.60 -22.99
C SER A 158 31.10 21.22 -23.01
N GLN A 159 31.20 20.41 -21.94
CA GLN A 159 30.55 19.12 -21.86
C GLN A 159 29.06 19.29 -21.62
N ASP A 160 28.69 20.21 -20.74
CA ASP A 160 27.31 20.60 -20.49
C ASP A 160 26.64 21.14 -21.75
N ILE A 161 27.29 22.03 -22.49
CA ILE A 161 26.74 22.58 -23.73
C ILE A 161 26.52 21.49 -24.78
N LYS A 162 27.48 20.55 -24.90
CA LYS A 162 27.32 19.41 -25.78
C LYS A 162 26.10 18.56 -25.37
N GLN A 163 25.95 18.30 -24.08
CA GLN A 163 24.80 17.57 -23.56
C GLN A 163 23.46 18.29 -23.85
N LEU A 164 23.45 19.63 -23.70
CA LEU A 164 22.27 20.43 -24.06
C LEU A 164 21.91 20.26 -25.54
N PHE A 165 22.89 20.31 -26.43
CA PHE A 165 22.63 20.19 -27.87
C PHE A 165 22.12 18.79 -28.23
N GLU A 166 22.72 17.74 -27.68
CA GLU A 166 22.24 16.36 -27.83
C GLU A 166 20.79 16.19 -27.28
N GLU A 167 20.47 16.81 -26.14
CA GLU A 167 19.11 16.82 -25.60
C GLU A 167 18.12 17.48 -26.57
N ILE A 168 18.47 18.66 -27.10
CA ILE A 168 17.59 19.39 -28.01
C ILE A 168 17.41 18.65 -29.34
N GLU A 169 18.47 18.02 -29.88
CA GLU A 169 18.41 17.16 -31.06
C GLU A 169 17.43 15.98 -30.82
N GLY A 170 17.51 15.34 -29.65
CA GLY A 170 16.58 14.28 -29.24
C GLY A 170 15.14 14.76 -29.16
N VAL A 171 14.90 15.92 -28.52
CA VAL A 171 13.57 16.53 -28.43
C VAL A 171 13.01 16.87 -29.83
N VAL A 172 13.82 17.41 -30.71
CA VAL A 172 13.41 17.74 -32.09
C VAL A 172 13.01 16.47 -32.84
N ALA A 173 13.83 15.42 -32.79
CA ALA A 173 13.54 14.15 -33.45
C ALA A 173 12.24 13.51 -32.92
N ASP A 174 12.07 13.47 -31.60
CA ASP A 174 10.89 12.91 -30.96
C ASP A 174 9.61 13.71 -31.30
N ASN A 175 9.66 15.02 -31.19
CA ASN A 175 8.52 15.89 -31.49
C ASN A 175 8.12 15.81 -32.96
N ILE A 176 9.07 15.79 -33.90
CA ILE A 176 8.78 15.59 -35.34
C ILE A 176 8.13 14.22 -35.58
N SER A 177 8.62 13.18 -34.90
CA SER A 177 7.98 11.86 -34.99
C SER A 177 6.53 11.88 -34.48
N LYS A 178 6.25 12.55 -33.35
CA LYS A 178 4.91 12.68 -32.76
C LYS A 178 3.91 13.41 -33.66
N ILE A 179 4.33 14.46 -34.37
CA ILE A 179 3.44 15.15 -35.32
C ILE A 179 3.20 14.38 -36.63
N GLY A 180 4.06 13.37 -36.93
CA GLY A 180 3.82 12.34 -37.95
C GLY A 180 3.57 12.83 -39.36
N GLY A 181 3.92 14.06 -39.71
CA GLY A 181 3.65 14.65 -41.01
C GLY A 181 2.20 15.10 -41.24
N MET A 182 1.30 14.87 -40.28
CA MET A 182 -0.10 15.31 -40.32
C MET A 182 -0.27 16.79 -39.96
N TYR A 183 0.70 17.36 -39.28
CA TYR A 183 0.71 18.77 -38.84
C TYR A 183 1.99 19.45 -39.31
N ASP A 184 1.88 20.72 -39.64
CA ASP A 184 3.03 21.51 -40.08
C ASP A 184 4.01 21.84 -38.95
N SER A 185 3.51 21.86 -37.70
CA SER A 185 4.34 22.11 -36.51
C SER A 185 3.69 21.58 -35.23
N VAL A 186 4.50 21.51 -34.18
CA VAL A 186 4.03 21.22 -32.80
C VAL A 186 2.98 22.27 -32.36
N PHE A 187 3.11 23.52 -32.76
CA PHE A 187 2.13 24.55 -32.42
C PHE A 187 0.75 24.27 -33.03
N GLU A 188 0.72 23.81 -34.29
CA GLU A 188 -0.50 23.39 -34.94
C GLU A 188 -1.07 22.10 -34.31
N TYR A 189 -0.22 21.12 -34.02
CA TYR A 189 -0.63 19.93 -33.31
C TYR A 189 -1.28 20.30 -31.97
N ASN A 190 -0.61 21.13 -31.14
CA ASN A 190 -1.11 21.58 -29.86
C ASN A 190 -2.43 22.34 -29.92
N LYS A 191 -2.70 22.97 -31.04
CA LYS A 191 -3.96 23.69 -31.28
C LYS A 191 -5.14 22.76 -31.52
N ASN A 192 -4.90 21.62 -32.15
CA ASN A 192 -5.93 20.72 -32.63
C ASN A 192 -6.10 19.44 -31.79
N ASN A 193 -5.23 19.19 -30.84
CA ASN A 193 -5.25 18.00 -29.98
C ASN A 193 -5.35 18.40 -28.52
N GLU A 194 -6.05 17.59 -27.71
CA GLU A 194 -6.11 17.76 -26.25
C GLU A 194 -4.75 17.45 -25.61
N LYS A 195 -4.08 16.42 -26.10
CA LYS A 195 -2.75 16.04 -25.65
C LYS A 195 -1.71 16.98 -26.26
N LYS A 196 -1.08 17.81 -25.40
CA LYS A 196 -0.12 18.82 -25.82
C LYS A 196 1.30 18.29 -25.80
N ILE A 197 2.08 18.64 -26.82
CA ILE A 197 3.54 18.42 -26.85
C ILE A 197 4.20 19.65 -26.21
N PRO A 198 5.17 19.46 -25.27
CA PRO A 198 5.85 20.60 -24.64
C PRO A 198 6.57 21.48 -25.62
N ILE A 199 6.55 22.79 -25.35
CA ILE A 199 7.29 23.78 -26.08
C ILE A 199 8.55 24.14 -25.31
N TYR A 200 9.69 24.06 -25.95
CA TYR A 200 10.98 24.40 -25.36
C TYR A 200 11.35 25.83 -25.67
N THR A 201 11.94 26.54 -24.73
CA THR A 201 12.63 27.82 -24.92
C THR A 201 14.07 27.67 -24.44
N VAL A 202 15.00 27.67 -25.35
CA VAL A 202 16.43 27.54 -25.10
C VAL A 202 17.06 28.93 -25.15
N VAL A 203 17.78 29.34 -24.12
CA VAL A 203 18.52 30.59 -24.06
C VAL A 203 19.99 30.31 -24.00
N ILE A 204 20.76 30.87 -24.92
CA ILE A 204 22.19 30.63 -25.01
C ILE A 204 22.91 31.99 -25.02
N PHE A 205 23.53 32.36 -23.93
CA PHE A 205 24.41 33.53 -23.88
C PHE A 205 25.75 33.24 -24.57
N ASN A 206 26.31 34.27 -25.21
CA ASN A 206 27.62 34.23 -25.84
C ASN A 206 27.84 33.07 -26.82
N TYR A 207 26.87 32.86 -27.69
CA TYR A 207 26.87 31.74 -28.67
C TYR A 207 28.17 31.65 -29.47
N ASP A 208 28.80 32.82 -29.80
CA ASP A 208 30.07 32.85 -30.54
C ASP A 208 31.22 32.18 -29.78
N SER A 209 31.17 32.13 -28.46
CA SER A 209 32.21 31.51 -27.63
C SER A 209 32.14 29.96 -27.56
N ILE A 210 31.10 29.37 -28.09
CA ILE A 210 30.92 27.91 -28.08
C ILE A 210 31.82 27.30 -29.16
N ASP A 211 32.44 26.19 -28.85
CA ASP A 211 33.31 25.44 -29.75
C ASP A 211 32.58 25.03 -31.05
N GLU A 212 33.21 25.22 -32.19
CA GLU A 212 32.69 24.90 -33.52
C GLU A 212 32.33 23.40 -33.65
N TYR A 213 33.02 22.53 -32.94
CA TYR A 213 32.67 21.11 -32.96
C TYR A 213 31.31 20.84 -32.28
N ALA A 214 31.05 21.47 -31.14
CA ALA A 214 29.76 21.40 -30.45
C ALA A 214 28.62 22.04 -31.28
N LYS A 215 28.91 23.13 -31.98
CA LYS A 215 27.92 23.83 -32.87
C LYS A 215 27.48 23.02 -34.09
N ARG A 216 28.32 22.13 -34.62
CA ARG A 216 28.07 21.46 -35.92
C ARG A 216 26.76 20.73 -36.04
N GLY A 217 26.43 19.89 -35.04
CA GLY A 217 25.17 19.16 -34.98
C GLY A 217 23.98 20.11 -34.82
N PHE A 218 24.09 21.01 -33.85
CA PHE A 218 23.05 21.94 -33.49
C PHE A 218 22.70 22.91 -34.59
N THR A 219 23.67 23.40 -35.39
CA THR A 219 23.43 24.30 -36.53
C THR A 219 22.51 23.69 -37.58
N SER A 220 22.62 22.38 -37.83
CA SER A 220 21.72 21.68 -38.74
C SER A 220 20.32 21.54 -38.17
N THR A 221 20.19 21.43 -36.83
CA THR A 221 18.93 21.27 -36.13
C THR A 221 18.14 22.57 -36.00
N ILE A 222 18.80 23.72 -35.94
CA ILE A 222 18.16 25.05 -35.82
C ILE A 222 17.03 25.24 -36.85
N GLY A 223 17.26 24.82 -38.11
CA GLY A 223 16.26 24.93 -39.16
C GLY A 223 14.96 24.18 -38.90
N VAL A 224 15.03 23.09 -38.14
CA VAL A 224 13.89 22.22 -37.84
C VAL A 224 13.28 22.51 -36.46
N CYS A 225 14.00 23.21 -35.59
CA CYS A 225 13.57 23.59 -34.25
C CYS A 225 12.17 24.22 -34.21
N LYS A 226 11.93 25.15 -35.16
CA LYS A 226 10.64 25.84 -35.30
C LYS A 226 9.46 24.88 -35.48
N LYS A 227 9.63 23.88 -36.34
CA LYS A 227 8.62 22.87 -36.61
C LYS A 227 8.39 21.98 -35.37
N ALA A 228 9.47 21.70 -34.66
CA ALA A 228 9.49 20.83 -33.49
C ALA A 228 8.99 21.48 -32.16
N GLY A 229 8.60 22.78 -32.18
CA GLY A 229 8.19 23.47 -30.96
C GLY A 229 9.36 23.87 -30.05
N VAL A 230 10.53 24.09 -30.61
CA VAL A 230 11.73 24.54 -29.91
C VAL A 230 12.06 25.98 -30.33
N ASN A 231 11.87 26.91 -29.39
CA ASN A 231 12.22 28.32 -29.55
C ASN A 231 13.65 28.56 -29.02
N ILE A 232 14.40 29.44 -29.69
CA ILE A 232 15.80 29.71 -29.31
C ILE A 232 16.05 31.19 -29.21
N ILE A 233 16.75 31.60 -28.17
CA ILE A 233 17.22 32.97 -27.93
C ILE A 233 18.74 32.91 -27.81
N PHE A 234 19.48 33.50 -28.71
CA PHE A 234 20.92 33.62 -28.66
C PHE A 234 21.34 35.04 -28.25
N THR A 235 22.52 35.15 -27.63
CA THR A 235 23.28 36.40 -27.70
C THR A 235 24.54 36.14 -28.51
N SER A 236 24.76 36.96 -29.51
CA SER A 236 25.91 36.87 -30.41
C SER A 236 26.48 38.24 -30.76
N VAL A 237 27.76 38.28 -31.12
CA VAL A 237 28.43 39.47 -31.65
C VAL A 237 28.27 39.54 -33.17
N GLU A 238 28.45 38.42 -33.85
CA GLU A 238 28.27 38.30 -35.28
C GLU A 238 26.85 37.87 -35.64
N LYS A 239 26.35 38.23 -36.79
CA LYS A 239 25.03 37.82 -37.24
C LYS A 239 25.04 36.34 -37.62
N ILE A 240 24.24 35.52 -36.93
CA ILE A 240 24.19 34.07 -37.15
C ILE A 240 23.56 33.68 -38.47
N ASP A 241 22.40 34.25 -38.81
CA ASP A 241 21.66 33.99 -40.06
C ASP A 241 20.72 35.16 -40.38
N ASN A 242 20.63 35.51 -41.68
CA ASN A 242 19.75 36.57 -42.16
C ASN A 242 18.26 36.24 -42.01
N ASN A 243 17.90 34.97 -41.86
CA ASN A 243 16.50 34.52 -41.74
C ASN A 243 16.00 34.55 -40.27
N LEU A 244 16.84 34.86 -39.29
CA LEU A 244 16.47 34.98 -37.89
C LEU A 244 15.96 36.39 -37.57
N PHE A 245 15.18 36.47 -36.49
CA PHE A 245 14.89 37.77 -35.88
C PHE A 245 16.15 38.26 -35.16
N THR A 246 16.64 39.45 -35.52
CA THR A 246 17.73 40.11 -34.83
C THR A 246 17.16 41.26 -34.01
N LEU A 247 17.40 41.22 -32.69
CA LEU A 247 17.05 42.30 -31.75
C LEU A 247 18.35 42.99 -31.33
N GLU A 248 18.49 44.24 -31.66
CA GLU A 248 19.63 45.05 -31.27
C GLU A 248 19.20 46.10 -30.23
N LEU A 249 19.76 46.01 -29.01
CA LEU A 249 19.51 47.02 -28.00
C LEU A 249 20.38 48.25 -28.27
N LEU A 250 19.74 49.38 -28.31
CA LEU A 250 20.37 50.66 -28.58
C LEU A 250 20.49 51.51 -27.27
N ASN A 251 21.33 52.57 -27.36
CA ASN A 251 21.67 53.37 -26.17
C ASN A 251 20.54 54.27 -25.62
N ASP A 252 19.45 54.37 -26.33
CA ASP A 252 18.29 55.24 -26.01
C ASP A 252 17.09 54.45 -25.44
N ASP A 253 17.34 53.34 -24.80
CA ASP A 253 16.31 52.42 -24.32
C ASP A 253 15.36 51.88 -25.42
N THR A 254 15.86 51.86 -26.65
CA THR A 254 15.13 51.29 -27.77
C THR A 254 15.74 49.99 -28.24
N VAL A 255 14.89 49.12 -28.78
CA VAL A 255 15.32 47.88 -29.44
C VAL A 255 14.97 47.97 -30.91
N SER A 256 15.95 47.71 -31.76
CA SER A 256 15.75 47.56 -33.21
C SER A 256 15.49 46.09 -33.53
N ILE A 257 14.37 45.76 -34.11
CA ILE A 257 13.97 44.44 -34.52
C ILE A 257 14.11 44.33 -36.00
N THR A 258 14.98 43.45 -36.48
CA THR A 258 15.25 43.29 -37.89
C THR A 258 15.03 41.85 -38.32
N LYS A 259 14.43 41.67 -39.53
CA LYS A 259 14.36 40.36 -40.19
C LYS A 259 14.24 40.58 -41.69
N ASN A 260 15.19 40.07 -42.44
CA ASN A 260 15.33 40.38 -43.86
C ASN A 260 15.33 41.92 -44.09
N ASP A 261 14.46 42.41 -44.92
CA ASP A 261 14.33 43.85 -45.26
C ASP A 261 13.41 44.63 -44.30
N PHE A 262 12.90 43.98 -43.28
CA PHE A 262 11.98 44.60 -42.31
C PHE A 262 12.72 45.03 -41.05
N GLN A 263 12.53 46.29 -40.66
CA GLN A 263 13.05 46.87 -39.45
C GLN A 263 12.00 47.68 -38.70
N ILE A 264 11.89 47.42 -37.41
CA ILE A 264 11.05 48.20 -36.49
C ILE A 264 11.90 48.64 -35.32
N ARG A 265 11.73 49.87 -34.84
CA ARG A 265 12.29 50.33 -33.56
C ARG A 265 11.15 50.54 -32.56
N CYS A 266 11.36 50.06 -31.35
CA CYS A 266 10.43 50.27 -30.24
C CYS A 266 11.21 50.44 -28.91
N LYS A 267 10.59 51.12 -27.94
CA LYS A 267 11.16 51.17 -26.59
C LYS A 267 11.01 49.82 -25.93
N TYR A 268 12.07 49.33 -25.26
CA TYR A 268 11.97 48.12 -24.44
C TYR A 268 11.75 48.45 -22.97
N ARG A 269 11.17 47.52 -22.25
CA ARG A 269 10.98 47.61 -20.82
C ARG A 269 11.53 46.36 -20.15
N ILE A 270 12.33 46.58 -19.13
CA ILE A 270 12.84 45.49 -18.28
C ILE A 270 11.84 45.32 -17.12
N ALA A 271 11.17 44.20 -17.09
CA ALA A 271 10.32 43.83 -15.97
C ALA A 271 11.16 43.21 -14.82
N PRO A 272 10.93 43.59 -13.56
CA PRO A 272 11.64 42.99 -12.46
C PRO A 272 11.27 41.50 -12.32
N ILE A 273 12.24 40.67 -11.97
CA ILE A 273 11.99 39.26 -11.66
C ILE A 273 11.24 39.22 -10.34
N ASN A 274 10.06 38.63 -10.37
CA ASN A 274 9.31 38.32 -9.17
C ASN A 274 9.30 36.80 -8.95
N ILE A 275 10.12 36.36 -7.97
CA ILE A 275 10.25 34.94 -7.63
C ILE A 275 8.90 34.34 -7.24
N SER A 276 8.06 35.07 -6.53
CA SER A 276 6.74 34.57 -6.11
C SER A 276 5.78 34.32 -7.29
N ASP A 277 5.94 35.02 -8.39
CA ASP A 277 5.16 34.78 -9.61
C ASP A 277 5.63 33.50 -10.32
N ILE A 278 6.93 33.19 -10.23
CA ILE A 278 7.51 31.96 -10.79
C ILE A 278 7.10 30.75 -9.94
N GLU A 279 7.17 30.88 -8.61
CA GLU A 279 6.73 29.83 -7.68
C GLU A 279 5.22 29.55 -7.80
N LYS A 280 4.41 30.58 -8.00
CA LYS A 280 2.97 30.44 -8.25
C LYS A 280 2.64 29.81 -9.60
N ALA A 281 3.46 30.09 -10.61
CA ALA A 281 3.37 29.47 -11.93
C ALA A 281 4.08 28.13 -12.00
N SER A 282 4.82 27.74 -10.93
CA SER A 282 5.50 26.46 -10.89
C SER A 282 4.48 25.33 -10.83
N GLU A 283 4.66 24.40 -11.72
CA GLU A 283 3.79 23.27 -12.05
C GLU A 283 3.47 22.32 -10.90
N GLN A 284 4.29 22.33 -9.82
CA GLN A 284 4.14 21.49 -8.66
C GLN A 284 2.72 21.58 -8.07
N LYS A 285 2.21 22.79 -7.91
CA LYS A 285 0.89 23.03 -7.33
C LYS A 285 -0.25 22.52 -8.21
N LYS A 286 -0.05 22.46 -9.51
CA LYS A 286 -1.06 22.04 -10.48
C LYS A 286 -1.08 20.53 -10.68
N ILE A 287 0.10 19.90 -10.66
CA ILE A 287 0.22 18.43 -10.63
C ILE A 287 -0.34 17.90 -9.33
N ASP A 288 -0.02 18.52 -8.20
CA ASP A 288 -0.61 18.19 -6.91
C ASP A 288 -2.15 18.35 -6.95
N THR A 289 -2.65 19.39 -7.61
CA THR A 289 -4.09 19.59 -7.80
C THR A 289 -4.70 18.51 -8.70
N ILE A 290 -4.08 18.17 -9.83
CA ILE A 290 -4.54 17.08 -10.69
C ILE A 290 -4.45 15.75 -9.96
N ALA A 291 -3.34 15.48 -9.25
CA ALA A 291 -3.17 14.25 -8.48
C ALA A 291 -4.23 14.07 -7.39
N THR A 292 -4.69 15.16 -6.76
CA THR A 292 -5.72 15.14 -5.72
C THR A 292 -7.16 15.25 -6.27
N SER A 293 -7.35 15.81 -7.46
CA SER A 293 -8.68 16.01 -8.07
C SER A 293 -9.06 14.95 -9.11
N TYR A 294 -8.19 13.97 -9.36
CA TYR A 294 -8.45 12.94 -10.38
C TYR A 294 -9.66 12.08 -10.04
N PHE A 295 -9.80 11.71 -8.77
CA PHE A 295 -10.86 10.82 -8.33
C PHE A 295 -12.18 11.59 -8.11
N ASP A 296 -13.11 11.43 -9.04
CA ASP A 296 -14.48 11.95 -8.89
C ASP A 296 -15.31 10.98 -8.07
N VAL A 297 -15.22 11.14 -6.74
CA VAL A 297 -15.91 10.28 -5.77
C VAL A 297 -17.44 10.40 -5.81
N GLU A 298 -17.98 11.49 -6.40
CA GLU A 298 -19.42 11.69 -6.55
C GLU A 298 -19.98 10.94 -7.78
N ASN A 299 -19.17 10.79 -8.85
CA ASN A 299 -19.60 10.19 -10.11
C ASN A 299 -18.81 8.91 -10.45
N ILE A 300 -18.74 8.00 -9.53
CA ILE A 300 -18.07 6.70 -9.72
C ILE A 300 -18.75 5.95 -10.89
N LYS A 301 -17.99 5.36 -11.80
CA LYS A 301 -18.53 4.70 -12.99
C LYS A 301 -18.51 3.18 -12.94
N MET A 302 -17.44 2.56 -12.46
CA MET A 302 -17.22 1.11 -12.41
C MET A 302 -17.47 0.40 -13.76
N ASP A 303 -17.10 1.04 -14.87
CA ASP A 303 -17.40 0.60 -16.24
C ASP A 303 -16.16 0.18 -17.06
N MET A 304 -14.99 0.12 -16.41
CA MET A 304 -13.77 -0.31 -17.10
C MET A 304 -13.77 -1.81 -17.35
N ASP A 305 -13.42 -2.20 -18.59
CA ASP A 305 -13.33 -3.62 -18.98
C ASP A 305 -12.08 -4.29 -18.44
N SER A 306 -12.27 -5.36 -17.66
CA SER A 306 -11.18 -6.20 -17.12
C SER A 306 -10.86 -7.41 -17.99
N THR A 307 -11.59 -7.66 -19.09
CA THR A 307 -11.54 -8.90 -19.85
C THR A 307 -10.16 -9.18 -20.45
N GLN A 308 -9.55 -8.19 -21.08
CA GLN A 308 -8.22 -8.38 -21.70
C GLN A 308 -7.08 -8.06 -20.75
N LYS A 309 -7.14 -6.92 -20.08
CA LYS A 309 -6.13 -6.45 -19.13
C LYS A 309 -6.78 -5.54 -18.09
N LEU A 310 -6.14 -5.39 -16.96
CA LEU A 310 -6.43 -4.30 -16.04
C LEU A 310 -5.59 -3.09 -16.40
N SER A 311 -6.23 -1.92 -16.43
CA SER A 311 -5.59 -0.62 -16.58
C SER A 311 -5.94 0.21 -15.35
N ILE A 312 -5.07 0.23 -14.35
CA ILE A 312 -5.31 0.84 -13.04
C ILE A 312 -4.68 2.23 -13.03
N PRO A 313 -5.47 3.33 -13.10
CA PRO A 313 -4.95 4.69 -12.96
C PRO A 313 -4.25 4.88 -11.61
N PHE A 314 -2.98 5.25 -11.59
CA PHE A 314 -2.24 5.36 -10.33
C PHE A 314 -1.37 6.61 -10.20
N ALA A 315 -1.05 7.25 -11.31
CA ALA A 315 -0.14 8.39 -11.31
C ALA A 315 -0.39 9.32 -12.48
N VAL A 316 0.20 10.50 -12.44
CA VAL A 316 0.26 11.44 -13.58
C VAL A 316 1.72 11.63 -14.00
N ASN A 317 1.93 11.74 -15.31
CA ASN A 317 3.23 12.09 -15.84
C ASN A 317 3.49 13.60 -15.73
N GLU A 318 4.63 14.03 -16.19
CA GLU A 318 5.01 15.44 -16.19
C GLU A 318 4.10 16.34 -17.04
N TYR A 319 3.26 15.78 -17.90
CA TYR A 319 2.29 16.52 -18.72
C TYR A 319 0.90 16.59 -18.08
N GLY A 320 0.72 16.04 -16.86
CA GLY A 320 -0.59 15.91 -16.22
C GLY A 320 -1.45 14.79 -16.80
N GLU A 321 -0.87 13.91 -17.65
CA GLU A 321 -1.60 12.79 -18.22
C GLU A 321 -1.60 11.61 -17.25
N VAL A 322 -2.77 11.03 -17.05
CA VAL A 322 -2.92 9.86 -16.17
C VAL A 322 -2.22 8.65 -16.76
N GLN A 323 -1.43 8.00 -15.93
CA GLN A 323 -0.72 6.76 -16.25
C GLN A 323 -1.34 5.60 -15.49
N CYS A 324 -1.43 4.45 -16.18
CA CYS A 324 -2.04 3.24 -15.64
C CYS A 324 -0.99 2.15 -15.38
N LEU A 325 -1.15 1.46 -14.27
CA LEU A 325 -0.52 0.19 -14.03
C LEU A 325 -1.29 -0.87 -14.82
N GLU A 326 -0.64 -1.50 -15.80
CA GLU A 326 -1.28 -2.47 -16.69
C GLU A 326 -0.89 -3.89 -16.31
N ILE A 327 -1.88 -4.73 -16.05
CA ILE A 327 -1.71 -6.13 -15.62
C ILE A 327 -2.57 -7.04 -16.49
N GLY A 328 -1.99 -8.11 -16.99
CA GLY A 328 -2.67 -9.11 -17.84
C GLY A 328 -2.56 -8.86 -19.35
N GLY A 329 -3.18 -9.67 -20.20
CA GLY A 329 -3.06 -9.61 -21.66
C GLY A 329 -1.62 -9.85 -22.14
N THR A 330 -1.11 -8.98 -23.01
CA THR A 330 0.30 -8.91 -23.39
C THR A 330 1.16 -8.13 -22.41
N ALA A 331 0.53 -7.43 -21.45
CA ALA A 331 1.20 -6.69 -20.40
C ALA A 331 1.91 -7.62 -19.38
N PRO A 332 2.82 -7.10 -18.55
CA PRO A 332 3.49 -7.89 -17.51
C PRO A 332 2.51 -8.58 -16.55
N ALA A 333 2.95 -9.72 -16.01
CA ALA A 333 2.13 -10.50 -15.11
C ALA A 333 2.01 -9.86 -13.72
N HIS A 334 3.14 -9.40 -13.16
CA HIS A 334 3.25 -8.94 -11.79
C HIS A 334 3.92 -7.57 -11.70
N ALA A 335 3.68 -6.88 -10.59
CA ALA A 335 4.27 -5.58 -10.29
C ALA A 335 5.15 -5.62 -9.02
N LEU A 336 6.18 -4.78 -8.99
CA LEU A 336 7.07 -4.56 -7.85
C LEU A 336 7.13 -3.07 -7.51
N ILE A 337 6.92 -2.74 -6.26
CA ILE A 337 6.97 -1.38 -5.73
C ILE A 337 8.05 -1.30 -4.67
N SER A 338 8.98 -0.37 -4.81
CA SER A 338 10.00 -0.10 -3.81
C SER A 338 10.01 1.36 -3.35
N GLY A 339 10.49 1.59 -2.15
CA GLY A 339 10.68 2.93 -1.63
C GLY A 339 11.02 2.92 -0.14
N GLU A 340 11.87 3.84 0.30
CA GLU A 340 12.19 4.01 1.71
C GLU A 340 11.00 4.55 2.51
N THR A 341 11.09 4.52 3.84
CA THR A 341 10.06 5.09 4.74
C THR A 341 9.81 6.56 4.39
N GLY A 342 8.54 6.95 4.27
CA GLY A 342 8.15 8.33 3.93
C GLY A 342 8.17 8.66 2.43
N SER A 343 8.57 7.75 1.54
CA SER A 343 8.55 7.96 0.08
C SER A 343 7.13 8.07 -0.51
N GLY A 344 6.12 7.54 0.19
CA GLY A 344 4.72 7.49 -0.27
C GLY A 344 4.25 6.12 -0.75
N LYS A 345 4.96 5.04 -0.38
CA LYS A 345 4.59 3.65 -0.72
C LYS A 345 3.16 3.30 -0.37
N SER A 346 2.75 3.55 0.89
CA SER A 346 1.39 3.30 1.37
C SER A 346 0.35 4.06 0.56
N VAL A 347 0.63 5.33 0.23
CA VAL A 347 -0.24 6.13 -0.65
C VAL A 347 -0.41 5.47 -2.01
N LEU A 348 0.67 4.95 -2.60
CA LEU A 348 0.61 4.25 -3.89
C LEU A 348 -0.21 2.95 -3.79
N LEU A 349 -0.05 2.17 -2.72
CA LEU A 349 -0.84 0.96 -2.49
C LEU A 349 -2.34 1.30 -2.34
N HIS A 350 -2.67 2.28 -1.53
CA HIS A 350 -4.05 2.77 -1.40
C HIS A 350 -4.60 3.28 -2.74
N THR A 351 -3.81 4.06 -3.48
CA THR A 351 -4.21 4.54 -4.81
C THR A 351 -4.56 3.40 -5.77
N ILE A 352 -3.79 2.31 -5.77
CA ILE A 352 -4.09 1.13 -6.59
C ILE A 352 -5.42 0.49 -6.18
N ILE A 353 -5.63 0.29 -4.87
CA ILE A 353 -6.87 -0.31 -4.33
C ILE A 353 -8.08 0.59 -4.62
N ASP A 354 -7.98 1.87 -4.30
CA ASP A 354 -9.04 2.85 -4.48
C ASP A 354 -9.40 3.02 -5.97
N SER A 355 -8.39 3.02 -6.83
CA SER A 355 -8.59 3.09 -8.28
C SER A 355 -9.34 1.86 -8.81
N ILE A 356 -8.98 0.66 -8.38
CA ILE A 356 -9.73 -0.55 -8.73
C ILE A 356 -11.18 -0.43 -8.22
N THR A 357 -11.36 -0.02 -6.97
CA THR A 357 -12.66 0.07 -6.31
C THR A 357 -13.61 1.04 -7.03
N MET A 358 -13.09 2.14 -7.58
CA MET A 358 -13.92 3.15 -8.26
C MET A 358 -14.14 2.92 -9.74
N HIS A 359 -13.26 2.16 -10.41
CA HIS A 359 -13.32 2.01 -11.87
C HIS A 359 -13.82 0.65 -12.35
N TYR A 360 -13.78 -0.38 -11.52
CA TYR A 360 -14.18 -1.74 -11.88
C TYR A 360 -15.35 -2.21 -11.03
N HIS A 361 -16.18 -3.09 -11.59
CA HIS A 361 -17.20 -3.75 -10.81
C HIS A 361 -16.59 -4.86 -9.91
N PRO A 362 -17.04 -5.06 -8.65
CA PRO A 362 -16.47 -6.07 -7.76
C PRO A 362 -16.62 -7.51 -8.27
N ASN A 363 -17.59 -7.80 -9.18
CA ASN A 363 -17.66 -9.09 -9.87
C ASN A 363 -16.55 -9.29 -10.89
N ASP A 364 -15.94 -8.20 -11.38
CA ASP A 364 -14.90 -8.25 -12.42
C ASP A 364 -13.50 -8.27 -11.83
N VAL A 365 -13.30 -7.60 -10.70
CA VAL A 365 -11.97 -7.52 -10.03
C VAL A 365 -12.12 -7.74 -8.54
N GLU A 366 -11.27 -8.59 -8.02
CA GLU A 366 -11.16 -8.96 -6.62
C GLU A 366 -9.75 -8.62 -6.11
N ILE A 367 -9.66 -8.15 -4.88
CA ILE A 367 -8.40 -7.75 -4.23
C ILE A 367 -8.17 -8.61 -3.01
N TRP A 368 -6.96 -9.15 -2.88
CA TRP A 368 -6.44 -9.76 -1.67
C TRP A 368 -5.37 -8.83 -1.10
N ALA A 369 -5.60 -8.30 0.08
CA ALA A 369 -4.75 -7.30 0.72
C ALA A 369 -3.97 -7.94 1.88
N ILE A 370 -2.65 -8.06 1.71
CA ILE A 370 -1.75 -8.74 2.64
C ILE A 370 -0.76 -7.73 3.22
N ASP A 371 -0.76 -7.59 4.54
CA ASP A 371 0.05 -6.61 5.27
C ASP A 371 0.80 -7.29 6.43
N TYR A 372 2.08 -7.51 6.23
CA TYR A 372 2.96 -8.10 7.25
C TYR A 372 3.25 -7.17 8.45
N LYS A 373 2.89 -5.88 8.35
CA LYS A 373 3.03 -4.91 9.47
C LYS A 373 1.75 -4.71 10.26
N ALA A 374 0.61 -5.15 9.73
CA ALA A 374 -0.72 -5.01 10.32
C ALA A 374 -1.18 -3.56 10.57
N VAL A 375 -0.79 -2.62 9.71
CA VAL A 375 -1.07 -1.18 9.86
C VAL A 375 -1.83 -0.61 8.65
N GLU A 376 -1.40 -0.98 7.43
CA GLU A 376 -1.81 -0.26 6.22
C GLU A 376 -3.25 -0.56 5.77
N PHE A 377 -3.71 -1.81 5.86
CA PHE A 377 -5.01 -2.20 5.29
C PHE A 377 -6.16 -2.31 6.30
N ALA A 378 -5.96 -1.86 7.55
CA ALA A 378 -7.00 -1.91 8.58
C ALA A 378 -8.27 -1.12 8.19
N CYS A 379 -8.12 0.04 7.53
CA CYS A 379 -9.23 0.88 7.09
C CYS A 379 -10.20 0.15 6.14
N TYR A 380 -9.72 -0.81 5.35
CA TYR A 380 -10.57 -1.57 4.43
C TYR A 380 -11.37 -2.66 5.12
N VAL A 381 -10.93 -3.15 6.28
CA VAL A 381 -11.71 -4.06 7.12
C VAL A 381 -12.92 -3.33 7.69
N GLU A 382 -12.69 -2.12 8.23
CA GLU A 382 -13.73 -1.31 8.84
C GLU A 382 -14.77 -0.85 7.80
N SER A 383 -14.32 -0.39 6.63
CA SER A 383 -15.19 0.07 5.53
C SER A 383 -15.84 -1.07 4.76
N ARG A 384 -15.43 -2.32 4.98
CA ARG A 384 -15.91 -3.52 4.27
C ARG A 384 -15.95 -3.36 2.76
N THR A 385 -14.85 -2.83 2.18
CA THR A 385 -14.72 -2.53 0.75
C THR A 385 -15.11 -3.73 -0.13
N PRO A 386 -16.06 -3.59 -1.07
CA PRO A 386 -16.70 -4.75 -1.74
C PRO A 386 -15.76 -5.54 -2.66
N HIS A 387 -14.66 -4.98 -3.09
CA HIS A 387 -13.65 -5.64 -3.92
C HIS A 387 -12.69 -6.51 -3.12
N ILE A 388 -12.56 -6.26 -1.81
CA ILE A 388 -11.58 -6.94 -0.97
C ILE A 388 -12.23 -8.15 -0.35
N THR A 389 -11.73 -9.34 -0.66
CA THR A 389 -12.24 -10.63 -0.19
C THR A 389 -11.29 -11.34 0.75
N VAL A 390 -10.00 -10.99 0.72
CA VAL A 390 -9.00 -11.53 1.65
C VAL A 390 -8.21 -10.37 2.26
N ILE A 391 -8.16 -10.33 3.59
CA ILE A 391 -7.27 -9.44 4.34
C ILE A 391 -6.44 -10.29 5.29
N GLY A 392 -5.13 -10.18 5.15
CA GLY A 392 -4.18 -10.90 5.97
C GLY A 392 -3.19 -9.96 6.66
N GLN A 393 -3.12 -10.06 8.00
CA GLN A 393 -2.29 -9.18 8.84
C GLN A 393 -1.54 -10.00 9.89
N ASP A 394 -0.52 -10.78 9.45
CA ASP A 394 0.32 -11.59 10.35
C ASP A 394 1.75 -11.70 9.82
N LYS A 395 2.73 -11.95 10.70
CA LYS A 395 4.16 -12.03 10.38
C LYS A 395 4.71 -13.46 10.40
N SER A 396 3.91 -14.43 10.80
CA SER A 396 4.39 -15.80 10.98
C SER A 396 4.69 -16.49 9.66
N ASP A 397 5.62 -17.41 9.67
CA ASP A 397 5.93 -18.25 8.51
C ASP A 397 4.69 -19.09 8.13
N ASP A 398 3.93 -19.57 9.12
CA ASP A 398 2.70 -20.34 8.90
C ASP A 398 1.64 -19.52 8.14
N PHE A 399 1.54 -18.21 8.44
CA PHE A 399 0.69 -17.30 7.67
C PHE A 399 1.14 -17.20 6.21
N SER A 400 2.46 -17.04 5.97
CA SER A 400 3.01 -17.00 4.61
C SER A 400 2.74 -18.29 3.84
N PHE A 401 2.82 -19.43 4.49
CA PHE A 401 2.52 -20.73 3.88
C PHE A 401 1.03 -20.85 3.56
N SER A 402 0.16 -20.46 4.50
CA SER A 402 -1.30 -20.48 4.27
C SER A 402 -1.74 -19.55 3.13
N LEU A 403 -1.08 -18.39 2.99
CA LEU A 403 -1.32 -17.48 1.87
C LEU A 403 -1.02 -18.19 0.55
N LEU A 404 0.13 -18.85 0.43
CA LEU A 404 0.47 -19.57 -0.80
C LEU A 404 -0.46 -20.76 -1.06
N GLU A 405 -0.88 -21.46 -0.03
CA GLU A 405 -1.87 -22.54 -0.16
C GLU A 405 -3.22 -22.02 -0.63
N LEU A 406 -3.69 -20.89 -0.10
CA LEU A 406 -4.92 -20.25 -0.53
C LEU A 406 -4.84 -19.80 -2.00
N VAL A 407 -3.74 -19.15 -2.39
CA VAL A 407 -3.49 -18.73 -3.79
C VAL A 407 -3.43 -19.93 -4.72
N ASN A 408 -2.74 -21.00 -4.31
CA ASN A 408 -2.64 -22.22 -5.10
C ASN A 408 -3.97 -22.96 -5.22
N LYS A 409 -4.78 -22.97 -4.16
CA LYS A 409 -6.13 -23.55 -4.16
C LYS A 409 -7.02 -22.84 -5.20
N GLU A 410 -6.98 -21.53 -5.25
CA GLU A 410 -7.72 -20.74 -6.23
C GLU A 410 -7.17 -20.93 -7.65
N TYR A 411 -5.84 -20.96 -7.81
CA TYR A 411 -5.20 -21.27 -9.09
C TYR A 411 -5.66 -22.62 -9.64
N GLU A 412 -5.61 -23.70 -8.84
CA GLU A 412 -6.04 -25.04 -9.25
C GLU A 412 -7.55 -25.12 -9.52
N ARG A 413 -8.37 -24.40 -8.75
CA ARG A 413 -9.81 -24.27 -9.00
C ARG A 413 -10.07 -23.67 -10.39
N ARG A 414 -9.40 -22.57 -10.73
CA ARG A 414 -9.52 -21.91 -12.03
C ARG A 414 -9.05 -22.80 -13.17
N LYS A 415 -7.95 -23.48 -12.96
CA LYS A 415 -7.38 -24.42 -13.94
C LYS A 415 -8.37 -25.55 -14.27
N LYS A 416 -9.06 -26.12 -13.26
CA LYS A 416 -10.11 -27.11 -13.45
C LYS A 416 -11.27 -26.53 -14.27
N LEU A 417 -11.78 -25.35 -13.89
CA LEU A 417 -12.86 -24.68 -14.63
C LEU A 417 -12.50 -24.42 -16.09
N PHE A 418 -11.25 -24.00 -16.37
CA PHE A 418 -10.82 -23.73 -17.74
C PHE A 418 -10.72 -25.00 -18.57
N VAL A 419 -10.33 -26.11 -17.96
CA VAL A 419 -10.34 -27.44 -18.63
C VAL A 419 -11.76 -27.88 -18.93
N GLU A 420 -12.68 -27.78 -17.98
CA GLU A 420 -14.11 -28.11 -18.15
C GLU A 420 -14.72 -27.30 -19.28
N GLU A 421 -14.46 -26.00 -19.32
CA GLU A 421 -14.95 -25.07 -20.34
C GLU A 421 -14.15 -25.09 -21.63
N LYS A 422 -13.09 -25.88 -21.73
CA LYS A 422 -12.21 -26.01 -22.92
C LYS A 422 -11.64 -24.68 -23.40
N VAL A 423 -11.17 -23.87 -22.45
CA VAL A 423 -10.47 -22.59 -22.69
C VAL A 423 -9.04 -22.66 -22.16
N LYS A 424 -8.15 -21.82 -22.71
CA LYS A 424 -6.72 -21.83 -22.37
C LYS A 424 -6.36 -20.81 -21.27
N ASN A 425 -7.16 -19.77 -21.12
CA ASN A 425 -6.85 -18.66 -20.25
C ASN A 425 -8.10 -17.86 -19.85
N PHE A 426 -7.93 -16.96 -18.89
CA PHE A 426 -8.93 -16.05 -18.39
C PHE A 426 -9.65 -15.26 -19.49
N ASN A 427 -8.90 -14.74 -20.47
CA ASN A 427 -9.47 -13.91 -21.52
C ASN A 427 -10.44 -14.70 -22.41
N GLU A 428 -10.11 -15.96 -22.72
CA GLU A 428 -10.97 -16.85 -23.49
C GLU A 428 -12.24 -17.21 -22.67
N TYR A 429 -12.07 -17.45 -21.35
CA TYR A 429 -13.18 -17.76 -20.45
C TYR A 429 -14.20 -16.60 -20.40
N ARG A 430 -13.72 -15.38 -20.19
CA ARG A 430 -14.57 -14.17 -20.18
C ARG A 430 -15.23 -13.90 -21.55
N ARG A 431 -14.53 -14.12 -22.66
CA ARG A 431 -15.12 -13.98 -24.01
C ARG A 431 -16.24 -14.95 -24.32
N LYS A 432 -16.33 -16.08 -23.64
CA LYS A 432 -17.49 -16.99 -23.69
C LYS A 432 -18.72 -16.46 -22.92
N GLY A 433 -18.61 -15.30 -22.26
CA GLY A 433 -19.67 -14.75 -21.41
C GLY A 433 -19.76 -15.40 -20.03
N LEU A 434 -18.74 -16.17 -19.62
CA LEU A 434 -18.70 -16.80 -18.31
C LEU A 434 -18.13 -15.83 -17.27
N GLU A 435 -18.69 -15.83 -16.08
CA GLU A 435 -18.33 -14.91 -15.02
C GLU A 435 -17.18 -15.47 -14.18
N ILE A 436 -16.11 -14.70 -14.07
CA ILE A 436 -14.99 -14.90 -13.17
C ILE A 436 -14.25 -13.57 -12.99
N SER A 437 -13.85 -13.24 -11.77
CA SER A 437 -13.10 -12.01 -11.46
C SER A 437 -11.61 -12.18 -11.77
N ARG A 438 -10.91 -11.08 -12.06
CA ARG A 438 -9.46 -11.01 -11.89
C ARG A 438 -9.14 -10.90 -10.41
N ILE A 439 -8.02 -11.50 -9.97
CA ILE A 439 -7.56 -11.38 -8.59
C ILE A 439 -6.23 -10.64 -8.56
N ILE A 440 -6.18 -9.55 -7.80
CA ILE A 440 -4.97 -8.78 -7.54
C ILE A 440 -4.57 -8.98 -6.09
N ILE A 441 -3.42 -9.61 -5.89
CA ILE A 441 -2.88 -9.92 -4.57
C ILE A 441 -1.84 -8.85 -4.24
N VAL A 442 -2.21 -7.91 -3.39
CA VAL A 442 -1.34 -6.81 -2.94
C VAL A 442 -0.65 -7.24 -1.66
N ILE A 443 0.68 -7.26 -1.67
CA ILE A 443 1.48 -7.72 -0.53
C ILE A 443 2.44 -6.59 -0.11
N ASP A 444 2.17 -5.99 1.05
CA ASP A 444 3.14 -5.07 1.66
C ASP A 444 4.19 -5.86 2.46
N GLU A 445 5.43 -5.41 2.36
CA GLU A 445 6.62 -6.06 2.93
C GLU A 445 6.80 -7.53 2.51
N PHE A 446 6.67 -7.79 1.20
CA PHE A 446 6.72 -9.15 0.61
C PHE A 446 8.00 -9.93 0.93
N HIS A 447 9.06 -9.26 1.42
CA HIS A 447 10.28 -9.94 1.84
C HIS A 447 10.01 -10.95 2.97
N ASN A 448 8.99 -10.74 3.81
CA ASN A 448 8.59 -11.73 4.82
C ASN A 448 8.12 -13.04 4.18
N LEU A 449 7.28 -12.95 3.14
CA LEU A 449 6.85 -14.12 2.37
C LEU A 449 8.04 -14.87 1.77
N THR A 450 8.95 -14.15 1.11
CA THR A 450 10.08 -14.79 0.44
C THR A 450 11.11 -15.36 1.42
N GLN A 451 11.28 -14.78 2.59
CA GLN A 451 12.12 -15.33 3.67
C GLN A 451 11.52 -16.61 4.26
N ALA A 452 10.21 -16.64 4.52
CA ALA A 452 9.53 -17.83 5.00
C ALA A 452 9.68 -19.01 4.03
N VAL A 453 9.43 -18.77 2.73
CA VAL A 453 9.51 -19.86 1.72
C VAL A 453 10.92 -20.36 1.45
N GLN A 454 11.98 -19.59 1.77
CA GLN A 454 13.35 -20.08 1.65
C GLN A 454 13.64 -21.25 2.57
N GLN A 455 12.98 -21.34 3.69
CA GLN A 455 13.18 -22.39 4.71
C GLN A 455 12.49 -23.70 4.29
N GLU A 456 11.48 -23.64 3.40
CA GLU A 456 10.63 -24.77 3.02
C GLU A 456 10.59 -24.95 1.49
N PRO A 457 11.32 -25.93 0.95
CA PRO A 457 11.44 -26.15 -0.51
C PRO A 457 10.10 -26.34 -1.23
N LYS A 458 9.09 -26.92 -0.57
CA LYS A 458 7.73 -27.09 -1.11
C LYS A 458 7.12 -25.74 -1.49
N TYR A 459 7.15 -24.78 -0.57
CA TYR A 459 6.54 -23.47 -0.76
C TYR A 459 7.35 -22.58 -1.69
N LYS A 460 8.68 -22.74 -1.71
CA LYS A 460 9.53 -22.07 -2.70
C LYS A 460 9.14 -22.50 -4.12
N THR A 461 9.02 -23.79 -4.36
CA THR A 461 8.59 -24.32 -5.66
C THR A 461 7.18 -23.87 -6.03
N MET A 462 6.27 -23.85 -5.06
CA MET A 462 4.90 -23.37 -5.24
C MET A 462 4.87 -21.89 -5.67
N LEU A 463 5.60 -21.00 -5.00
CA LEU A 463 5.70 -19.58 -5.35
C LEU A 463 6.23 -19.38 -6.77
N GLU A 464 7.31 -20.09 -7.15
CA GLU A 464 7.89 -20.01 -8.50
C GLU A 464 6.91 -20.46 -9.59
N ASN A 465 6.14 -21.52 -9.36
CA ASN A 465 5.12 -21.99 -10.28
C ASN A 465 3.99 -20.97 -10.41
N LEU A 466 3.50 -20.45 -9.29
CA LEU A 466 2.47 -19.40 -9.26
C LEU A 466 2.91 -18.17 -10.05
N LEU A 467 4.11 -17.64 -9.81
CA LEU A 467 4.66 -16.52 -10.56
C LEU A 467 4.67 -16.77 -12.07
N SER A 468 4.95 -18.01 -12.49
CA SER A 468 5.03 -18.35 -13.91
C SER A 468 3.67 -18.53 -14.59
N GLU A 469 2.64 -18.98 -13.86
CA GLU A 469 1.42 -19.51 -14.46
C GLU A 469 0.14 -18.73 -14.13
N MET A 470 0.09 -17.98 -13.00
CA MET A 470 -1.09 -17.25 -12.51
C MET A 470 -1.68 -16.27 -13.52
N ARG A 471 -0.83 -15.66 -14.35
CA ARG A 471 -1.26 -14.72 -15.39
C ARG A 471 -2.34 -15.30 -16.29
N ALA A 472 -2.18 -16.57 -16.72
CA ALA A 472 -3.15 -17.25 -17.57
C ALA A 472 -4.50 -17.43 -16.86
N MET A 473 -4.49 -17.52 -15.53
CA MET A 473 -5.68 -17.66 -14.68
C MET A 473 -6.34 -16.33 -14.31
N GLY A 474 -5.81 -15.20 -14.77
CA GLY A 474 -6.32 -13.86 -14.42
C GLY A 474 -5.94 -13.42 -13.00
N MET A 475 -4.84 -13.92 -12.45
CA MET A 475 -4.35 -13.61 -11.12
C MET A 475 -2.99 -12.93 -11.20
N ALA A 476 -2.70 -11.99 -10.30
CA ALA A 476 -1.43 -11.27 -10.29
C ALA A 476 -1.00 -10.82 -8.89
N PHE A 477 0.31 -10.76 -8.66
CA PHE A 477 0.89 -10.15 -7.48
C PHE A 477 1.28 -8.70 -7.72
N VAL A 478 1.04 -7.86 -6.72
CA VAL A 478 1.62 -6.53 -6.57
C VAL A 478 2.47 -6.56 -5.30
N PHE A 479 3.75 -6.77 -5.46
CA PHE A 479 4.72 -6.83 -4.37
C PHE A 479 5.17 -5.45 -3.96
N CYS A 480 5.24 -5.18 -2.67
CA CYS A 480 5.73 -3.95 -2.11
C CYS A 480 6.71 -4.23 -0.97
N SER A 481 7.82 -3.49 -0.92
CA SER A 481 8.77 -3.57 0.20
C SER A 481 9.69 -2.35 0.27
N GLN A 482 10.25 -2.12 1.46
CA GLN A 482 11.34 -1.17 1.67
C GLN A 482 12.70 -1.78 1.29
N THR A 483 12.87 -3.09 1.54
CA THR A 483 14.09 -3.85 1.26
C THR A 483 13.83 -4.88 0.15
N ILE A 484 14.12 -4.46 -1.08
CA ILE A 484 13.88 -5.28 -2.26
C ILE A 484 14.92 -6.38 -2.40
N SER A 485 16.19 -6.08 -2.06
CA SER A 485 17.29 -7.03 -2.16
C SER A 485 17.01 -8.31 -1.38
N SER A 486 16.55 -8.21 -0.13
CA SER A 486 16.19 -9.36 0.70
C SER A 486 14.98 -10.13 0.13
N GLY A 487 13.97 -9.42 -0.36
CA GLY A 487 12.78 -10.03 -0.96
C GLY A 487 13.10 -10.79 -2.25
N LEU A 488 13.92 -10.22 -3.13
CA LEU A 488 14.27 -10.86 -4.39
C LEU A 488 15.28 -12.00 -4.25
N GLN A 489 16.08 -12.05 -3.17
CA GLN A 489 16.99 -13.17 -2.91
C GLN A 489 16.25 -14.52 -2.79
N GLY A 490 15.00 -14.49 -2.31
CA GLY A 490 14.15 -15.68 -2.21
C GLY A 490 13.67 -16.24 -3.54
N LEU A 491 13.77 -15.47 -4.63
CA LEU A 491 13.26 -15.83 -5.94
C LEU A 491 14.38 -16.24 -6.89
N THR A 492 14.08 -17.20 -7.78
CA THR A 492 14.97 -17.53 -8.90
C THR A 492 14.97 -16.43 -9.96
N GLU A 493 15.97 -16.40 -10.83
CA GLU A 493 15.99 -15.45 -11.95
C GLU A 493 14.75 -15.59 -12.86
N LYS A 494 14.21 -16.81 -13.00
CA LYS A 494 12.97 -17.05 -13.73
C LYS A 494 11.80 -16.33 -13.06
N GLY A 495 11.66 -16.44 -11.74
CA GLY A 495 10.62 -15.74 -10.97
C GLY A 495 10.74 -14.23 -11.04
N LYS A 496 11.95 -13.68 -10.86
CA LYS A 496 12.23 -12.24 -10.97
C LYS A 496 11.84 -11.67 -12.33
N ASN A 497 12.05 -12.43 -13.42
CA ASN A 497 11.70 -12.02 -14.79
C ASN A 497 10.20 -12.01 -15.07
N GLN A 498 9.36 -12.62 -14.23
CA GLN A 498 7.90 -12.51 -14.32
C GLN A 498 7.36 -11.18 -13.78
N ILE A 499 8.18 -10.44 -13.04
CA ILE A 499 7.82 -9.14 -12.48
C ILE A 499 8.24 -8.05 -13.48
N GLY A 500 7.36 -7.75 -14.42
CA GLY A 500 7.67 -6.85 -15.54
C GLY A 500 7.32 -5.38 -15.30
N CYS A 501 6.40 -5.06 -14.37
CA CYS A 501 6.12 -3.69 -13.93
C CYS A 501 6.95 -3.38 -12.68
N ARG A 502 7.77 -2.33 -12.72
CA ARG A 502 8.64 -1.98 -11.61
C ARG A 502 8.54 -0.49 -11.30
N LEU A 503 8.18 -0.19 -10.06
CA LEU A 503 7.95 1.17 -9.57
C LEU A 503 8.97 1.47 -8.47
N CYS A 504 9.91 2.37 -8.76
CA CYS A 504 10.95 2.78 -7.83
C CYS A 504 10.65 4.18 -7.31
N MET A 505 10.21 4.28 -6.07
CA MET A 505 10.04 5.55 -5.36
C MET A 505 11.40 5.96 -4.75
N LYS A 506 11.42 7.02 -3.95
CA LYS A 506 12.66 7.48 -3.30
C LYS A 506 13.37 6.33 -2.60
N GLN A 507 14.66 6.16 -2.95
CA GLN A 507 15.57 5.17 -2.37
C GLN A 507 16.97 5.77 -2.24
N SER A 508 17.58 5.62 -1.08
CA SER A 508 18.95 6.11 -0.81
C SER A 508 20.01 5.11 -1.25
N SER A 509 19.70 3.82 -1.22
CA SER A 509 20.62 2.74 -1.58
C SER A 509 20.64 2.49 -3.09
N ILE A 510 21.83 2.55 -3.69
CA ILE A 510 22.04 2.25 -5.11
C ILE A 510 21.72 0.79 -5.42
N ASP A 511 22.04 -0.13 -4.51
CA ASP A 511 21.78 -1.55 -4.71
C ASP A 511 20.28 -1.86 -4.73
N GLU A 512 19.50 -1.23 -3.84
CA GLU A 512 18.05 -1.33 -3.84
C GLU A 512 17.43 -0.79 -5.14
N ILE A 513 17.94 0.36 -5.64
CA ILE A 513 17.51 0.93 -6.93
C ILE A 513 17.78 -0.04 -8.07
N LYS A 514 19.00 -0.59 -8.16
CA LYS A 514 19.40 -1.55 -9.21
C LYS A 514 18.56 -2.83 -9.14
N GLN A 515 18.39 -3.39 -7.96
CA GLN A 515 17.56 -4.58 -7.76
C GLN A 515 16.09 -4.34 -8.15
N THR A 516 15.54 -3.18 -7.74
CA THR A 516 14.17 -2.81 -8.10
C THR A 516 14.01 -2.75 -9.61
N LEU A 517 14.92 -2.08 -10.32
CA LEU A 517 14.82 -1.87 -11.77
C LEU A 517 15.36 -3.07 -12.58
N ALA A 518 15.91 -4.10 -11.93
CA ALA A 518 16.57 -5.25 -12.57
C ALA A 518 17.63 -4.81 -13.58
N GLU A 519 18.51 -3.87 -13.18
CA GLU A 519 19.59 -3.33 -14.00
C GLU A 519 20.93 -3.64 -13.34
N ASN A 520 21.73 -4.53 -13.94
CA ASN A 520 22.98 -4.98 -13.33
C ASN A 520 24.17 -4.04 -13.55
N ILE A 521 24.27 -3.36 -14.68
CA ILE A 521 25.51 -2.62 -15.04
C ILE A 521 25.24 -1.28 -15.74
N SER A 522 24.12 -1.11 -16.42
CA SER A 522 23.89 0.00 -17.38
C SER A 522 22.87 1.05 -16.90
N LEU A 523 22.48 1.02 -15.61
CA LEU A 523 21.63 2.10 -15.12
C LEU A 523 22.43 3.41 -15.18
N SER A 524 21.95 4.38 -15.96
CA SER A 524 22.63 5.66 -16.06
C SER A 524 22.68 6.31 -14.67
N SER A 525 23.77 7.00 -14.36
CA SER A 525 23.90 7.76 -13.12
C SER A 525 22.73 8.73 -12.91
N GLU A 526 22.14 9.18 -13.99
CA GLU A 526 20.99 10.08 -14.03
C GLU A 526 19.73 9.50 -13.35
N TYR A 527 19.36 8.26 -13.65
CA TYR A 527 18.22 7.61 -12.97
C TYR A 527 18.47 7.43 -11.47
N VAL A 528 19.68 7.03 -11.10
CA VAL A 528 20.07 6.84 -9.70
C VAL A 528 19.98 8.15 -8.92
N GLU A 529 20.58 9.23 -9.46
CA GLU A 529 20.53 10.53 -8.80
C GLU A 529 19.12 11.12 -8.74
N SER A 530 18.32 10.92 -9.81
CA SER A 530 16.93 11.33 -9.82
C SER A 530 16.11 10.64 -8.75
N ILE A 531 16.22 9.31 -8.61
CA ILE A 531 15.48 8.54 -7.60
C ILE A 531 15.87 8.94 -6.18
N LYS A 532 17.15 9.16 -5.90
CA LYS A 532 17.61 9.66 -4.60
C LYS A 532 17.03 11.04 -4.27
N GLY A 533 16.88 11.89 -5.28
CA GLY A 533 16.32 13.23 -5.16
C GLY A 533 14.80 13.32 -5.16
N PHE A 534 14.08 12.20 -5.27
CA PHE A 534 12.62 12.21 -5.30
C PHE A 534 12.01 12.80 -4.04
N GLY A 535 10.94 13.57 -4.22
CA GLY A 535 10.01 13.96 -3.17
C GLY A 535 9.01 12.85 -2.83
N LYS A 536 8.17 13.11 -1.84
CA LYS A 536 7.07 12.20 -1.48
C LYS A 536 6.09 12.03 -2.64
N GLY A 537 5.75 10.79 -2.98
CA GLY A 537 4.81 10.46 -4.06
C GLY A 537 5.41 10.50 -5.47
N GLN A 538 6.72 10.73 -5.62
CA GLN A 538 7.38 10.62 -6.92
C GLN A 538 7.89 9.20 -7.14
N VAL A 539 7.75 8.70 -8.38
CA VAL A 539 8.09 7.33 -8.74
C VAL A 539 8.67 7.26 -10.15
N LEU A 540 9.71 6.46 -10.33
CA LEU A 540 10.17 6.03 -11.65
C LEU A 540 9.47 4.71 -11.99
N TYR A 541 8.70 4.71 -13.07
CA TYR A 541 7.98 3.53 -13.56
C TYR A 541 8.72 2.92 -14.75
N LYS A 542 9.27 1.70 -14.53
CA LYS A 542 9.80 0.85 -15.60
C LYS A 542 8.71 -0.09 -16.07
N LYS A 543 8.30 0.05 -17.31
CA LYS A 543 7.27 -0.74 -17.96
C LYS A 543 7.86 -1.60 -19.08
N ALA A 544 7.58 -2.90 -19.07
CA ALA A 544 7.95 -3.78 -20.18
C ALA A 544 7.12 -3.45 -21.43
N GLN A 545 7.78 -3.39 -22.57
CA GLN A 545 7.20 -3.23 -23.89
C GLN A 545 7.52 -4.50 -24.74
N GLU A 546 6.94 -4.60 -25.93
CA GLU A 546 7.26 -5.70 -26.85
C GLU A 546 8.76 -5.77 -27.22
N THR A 547 9.40 -4.61 -27.33
CA THR A 547 10.82 -4.46 -27.66
C THR A 547 11.56 -3.66 -26.59
N GLY A 548 11.69 -4.19 -25.35
CA GLY A 548 12.47 -3.54 -24.29
C GLY A 548 11.62 -2.93 -23.17
N TYR A 549 12.09 -1.81 -22.61
CA TYR A 549 11.47 -1.15 -21.49
C TYR A 549 11.35 0.36 -21.71
N THR A 550 10.29 0.97 -21.19
CA THR A 550 10.17 2.43 -21.04
C THR A 550 10.34 2.83 -19.58
N TYR A 551 10.81 4.06 -19.35
CA TYR A 551 11.03 4.66 -18.04
C TYR A 551 10.29 5.98 -17.98
N ASP A 552 9.29 6.09 -17.10
CA ASP A 552 8.47 7.28 -16.94
C ASP A 552 8.61 7.86 -15.53
N TYR A 553 8.90 9.16 -15.44
CA TYR A 553 8.85 9.90 -14.16
C TYR A 553 7.42 10.31 -13.88
N LEU A 554 6.87 9.85 -12.74
CA LEU A 554 5.47 10.01 -12.43
C LEU A 554 5.26 10.56 -11.02
N ASN A 555 4.11 11.22 -10.81
CA ASN A 555 3.61 11.61 -9.51
C ASN A 555 2.35 10.80 -9.19
N VAL A 556 2.36 10.12 -8.04
CA VAL A 556 1.26 9.24 -7.60
C VAL A 556 0.00 10.06 -7.38
N LEU A 557 -1.14 9.55 -7.84
CA LEU A 557 -2.46 10.07 -7.51
C LEU A 557 -2.71 9.92 -5.99
N PHE A 558 -3.49 10.81 -5.44
CA PHE A 558 -3.78 10.81 -4.01
C PHE A 558 -5.25 11.02 -3.74
N ILE A 559 -5.80 10.19 -2.86
CA ILE A 559 -7.14 10.35 -2.32
C ILE A 559 -7.03 10.50 -0.79
N PRO A 560 -7.55 11.58 -0.19
CA PRO A 560 -7.67 11.72 1.26
C PRO A 560 -8.58 10.66 1.88
N ASP A 561 -8.32 10.27 3.13
CA ASP A 561 -9.07 9.19 3.80
C ASP A 561 -10.58 9.47 3.87
N GLU A 562 -10.99 10.70 4.20
CA GLU A 562 -12.40 11.12 4.19
C GLU A 562 -13.07 10.94 2.81
N MET A 563 -12.32 11.18 1.72
CA MET A 563 -12.83 10.98 0.37
C MET A 563 -12.87 9.50 -0.01
N ARG A 564 -11.96 8.68 0.51
CA ARG A 564 -11.96 7.22 0.34
C ARG A 564 -13.21 6.60 0.95
N GLU A 565 -13.53 6.94 2.20
CA GLU A 565 -14.74 6.48 2.88
C GLU A 565 -15.98 6.82 2.07
N LYS A 566 -16.11 8.06 1.63
CA LYS A 566 -17.21 8.51 0.78
C LYS A 566 -17.26 7.79 -0.57
N ALA A 567 -16.11 7.50 -1.17
CA ALA A 567 -16.05 6.73 -2.40
C ALA A 567 -16.61 5.31 -2.20
N ILE A 568 -16.22 4.63 -1.12
CA ILE A 568 -16.72 3.29 -0.78
C ILE A 568 -18.23 3.30 -0.55
N GLU A 569 -18.76 4.27 0.20
CA GLU A 569 -20.20 4.44 0.36
C GLU A 569 -20.94 4.62 -0.99
N ASN A 570 -20.37 5.43 -1.88
CA ASN A 570 -20.96 5.67 -3.18
C ASN A 570 -20.84 4.46 -4.13
N VAL A 571 -19.79 3.64 -3.99
CA VAL A 571 -19.72 2.33 -4.65
C VAL A 571 -20.88 1.45 -4.19
N TYR A 572 -21.13 1.32 -2.88
CA TYR A 572 -22.25 0.55 -2.37
C TYR A 572 -23.62 1.04 -2.87
N LYS A 573 -23.81 2.36 -2.96
CA LYS A 573 -25.07 2.94 -3.50
C LYS A 573 -25.28 2.60 -4.99
N LYS A 574 -24.19 2.32 -5.72
CA LYS A 574 -24.23 1.95 -7.14
C LYS A 574 -24.33 0.46 -7.40
N LEU A 575 -23.93 -0.36 -6.44
CA LEU A 575 -24.11 -1.80 -6.55
C LEU A 575 -25.61 -2.08 -6.47
N ASP A 576 -26.16 -2.57 -7.57
CA ASP A 576 -27.57 -2.94 -7.65
C ASP A 576 -27.84 -4.25 -6.90
N GLY A 577 -29.13 -4.58 -6.68
CA GLY A 577 -29.55 -5.75 -5.92
C GLY A 577 -29.06 -7.12 -6.44
N ASN A 578 -28.34 -7.15 -7.56
CA ASN A 578 -27.73 -8.36 -8.13
C ASN A 578 -26.30 -8.64 -7.61
N TYR A 579 -25.70 -7.70 -6.85
CA TYR A 579 -24.43 -7.94 -6.21
C TYR A 579 -24.59 -8.77 -4.94
N THR A 580 -24.13 -10.01 -4.98
CA THR A 580 -23.98 -10.84 -3.79
C THR A 580 -22.58 -10.67 -3.24
N ARG A 581 -22.46 -10.22 -1.99
CA ARG A 581 -21.18 -10.08 -1.32
C ARG A 581 -20.47 -11.42 -1.27
N ARG A 582 -19.22 -11.43 -1.71
CA ARG A 582 -18.39 -12.63 -1.64
C ARG A 582 -17.99 -12.95 -0.22
N LYS A 583 -17.68 -14.23 0.01
CA LYS A 583 -17.07 -14.68 1.26
C LYS A 583 -15.77 -13.92 1.51
N GLU A 584 -15.63 -13.37 2.72
CA GLU A 584 -14.43 -12.67 3.16
C GLU A 584 -13.60 -13.61 4.06
N VAL A 585 -12.28 -13.59 3.84
CA VAL A 585 -11.30 -14.23 4.71
C VAL A 585 -10.49 -13.14 5.39
N ILE A 586 -10.69 -12.96 6.68
CA ILE A 586 -10.01 -11.92 7.46
C ILE A 586 -9.14 -12.59 8.52
N CYS A 587 -7.83 -12.34 8.46
CA CYS A 587 -6.85 -12.74 9.46
C CYS A 587 -6.20 -11.47 10.05
N LYS A 588 -6.54 -11.13 11.29
CA LYS A 588 -5.98 -9.98 12.03
C LYS A 588 -5.04 -10.45 13.13
N ASN A 589 -3.88 -9.85 13.26
CA ASN A 589 -2.85 -10.23 14.25
C ASN A 589 -3.09 -9.65 15.66
N SER A 590 -4.04 -8.75 15.85
CA SER A 590 -4.06 -7.95 17.08
C SER A 590 -5.16 -8.29 18.09
N GLU A 591 -6.21 -9.02 17.70
CA GLU A 591 -7.37 -9.25 18.56
C GLU A 591 -7.86 -10.70 18.52
N ARG A 592 -8.43 -11.18 19.64
CA ARG A 592 -9.13 -12.47 19.67
C ARG A 592 -10.38 -12.37 18.80
N PHE A 593 -10.74 -13.46 18.14
CA PHE A 593 -11.89 -13.47 17.25
C PHE A 593 -13.20 -13.63 18.01
N ASP A 594 -14.18 -12.80 17.67
CA ASP A 594 -15.57 -13.11 17.95
C ASP A 594 -16.07 -14.12 16.90
N ILE A 595 -16.52 -15.28 17.34
CA ILE A 595 -16.99 -16.33 16.44
C ILE A 595 -18.24 -15.87 15.66
N SER A 596 -19.06 -14.98 16.24
CA SER A 596 -20.27 -14.45 15.60
C SER A 596 -19.98 -13.68 14.32
N GLU A 597 -18.77 -13.14 14.17
CA GLU A 597 -18.32 -12.46 12.95
C GLU A 597 -17.99 -13.44 11.80
N LYS A 598 -17.86 -14.73 12.09
CA LYS A 598 -17.50 -15.79 11.13
C LYS A 598 -18.72 -16.63 10.73
N SER A 599 -19.60 -16.10 9.90
CA SER A 599 -20.83 -16.80 9.45
C SER A 599 -20.56 -18.17 8.81
N GLU A 600 -19.37 -18.35 8.23
CA GLU A 600 -18.96 -19.60 7.56
C GLU A 600 -18.37 -20.65 8.52
N HIS A 601 -18.14 -20.29 9.77
CA HIS A 601 -17.65 -21.24 10.75
C HIS A 601 -18.69 -22.32 11.03
N SER A 602 -18.26 -23.56 11.18
CA SER A 602 -19.15 -24.72 11.35
C SER A 602 -20.14 -24.56 12.51
N LEU A 603 -19.73 -23.97 13.64
CA LEU A 603 -20.63 -23.65 14.75
C LEU A 603 -21.67 -22.60 14.39
N CYS A 604 -21.31 -21.58 13.61
CA CYS A 604 -22.27 -20.55 13.16
C CYS A 604 -23.29 -21.14 12.15
N LYS A 605 -22.83 -21.98 11.24
CA LYS A 605 -23.71 -22.72 10.32
C LYS A 605 -24.67 -23.62 11.08
N PHE A 606 -24.18 -24.35 12.09
CA PHE A 606 -25.02 -25.18 12.94
C PHE A 606 -26.12 -24.37 13.63
N ILE A 607 -25.80 -23.23 14.22
CA ILE A 607 -26.79 -22.35 14.86
C ILE A 607 -27.82 -21.84 13.83
N ASN A 608 -27.42 -21.59 12.59
CA ASN A 608 -28.29 -21.09 11.52
C ASN A 608 -29.12 -22.20 10.82
N GLY A 609 -28.96 -23.45 11.22
CA GLY A 609 -29.83 -24.54 10.77
C GLY A 609 -29.19 -25.65 9.96
N ASP A 610 -27.91 -25.51 9.60
CA ASP A 610 -27.16 -26.54 8.88
C ASP A 610 -26.88 -27.75 9.76
N SER A 611 -26.63 -28.92 9.16
CA SER A 611 -26.17 -30.10 9.88
C SER A 611 -24.71 -29.92 10.30
N PHE A 612 -24.39 -30.39 11.49
CA PHE A 612 -23.00 -30.47 11.97
C PHE A 612 -22.47 -31.84 11.57
N ASP A 613 -21.99 -31.96 10.30
CA ASP A 613 -21.54 -33.25 9.76
C ASP A 613 -20.13 -33.59 10.23
N SER A 614 -19.98 -34.77 10.84
CA SER A 614 -18.73 -35.51 10.86
C SER A 614 -18.96 -36.84 10.13
N ASP A 615 -18.45 -36.95 8.90
CA ASP A 615 -18.42 -38.20 8.12
C ASP A 615 -17.46 -39.27 8.72
N SER A 616 -16.87 -38.98 9.89
CA SER A 616 -15.85 -39.83 10.56
C SER A 616 -16.44 -40.64 11.71
N GLU A 617 -15.89 -41.84 11.92
CA GLU A 617 -16.17 -42.67 13.12
C GLU A 617 -15.74 -41.99 14.44
N GLY A 618 -15.16 -40.81 14.38
CA GLY A 618 -14.73 -39.98 15.50
C GLY A 618 -15.59 -38.73 15.70
N PHE A 619 -15.00 -37.69 16.24
CA PHE A 619 -15.63 -36.40 16.40
C PHE A 619 -14.66 -35.25 16.08
N VAL A 620 -15.24 -34.07 15.77
CA VAL A 620 -14.52 -32.85 15.43
C VAL A 620 -14.86 -31.77 16.42
N PHE A 621 -13.86 -30.99 16.84
CA PHE A 621 -14.11 -29.83 17.67
C PHE A 621 -13.17 -28.66 17.35
N TYR A 622 -13.58 -27.44 17.70
CA TYR A 622 -12.96 -26.19 17.32
C TYR A 622 -12.56 -25.38 18.56
N PRO A 623 -11.37 -25.63 19.16
CA PRO A 623 -10.99 -24.97 20.41
C PRO A 623 -10.56 -23.51 20.22
N ALA A 624 -10.06 -23.15 19.03
CA ALA A 624 -9.49 -21.86 18.74
C ALA A 624 -9.46 -21.58 17.24
N ALA A 625 -9.39 -20.30 16.85
CA ALA A 625 -9.25 -19.88 15.48
C ALA A 625 -7.80 -20.06 14.98
N PRO A 626 -7.58 -20.37 13.69
CA PRO A 626 -6.24 -20.34 13.13
C PRO A 626 -5.73 -18.90 13.04
N THR A 627 -4.43 -18.68 13.25
CA THR A 627 -3.76 -17.40 12.97
C THR A 627 -3.42 -17.24 11.49
N THR A 628 -3.84 -18.18 10.67
CA THR A 628 -3.61 -18.28 9.24
C THR A 628 -4.86 -17.91 8.44
N LEU A 629 -4.77 -17.93 7.10
CA LEU A 629 -5.90 -17.65 6.21
C LEU A 629 -6.87 -18.82 6.03
N GLU A 630 -6.75 -19.84 6.87
CA GLU A 630 -7.73 -20.93 6.93
C GLU A 630 -9.05 -20.42 7.56
N ASP A 631 -10.16 -20.97 7.12
CA ASP A 631 -11.49 -20.57 7.62
C ASP A 631 -11.70 -20.93 9.08
N GLU A 632 -11.27 -22.13 9.48
CA GLU A 632 -11.42 -22.68 10.81
C GLU A 632 -10.31 -23.70 11.07
N PHE A 633 -10.04 -23.99 12.33
CA PHE A 633 -9.12 -25.03 12.74
C PHE A 633 -9.87 -26.09 13.52
N ALA A 634 -9.95 -27.29 12.92
CA ALA A 634 -10.59 -28.45 13.50
C ALA A 634 -9.56 -29.41 14.05
N ILE A 635 -9.83 -29.99 15.23
CA ILE A 635 -9.14 -31.16 15.73
C ILE A 635 -10.07 -32.35 15.51
N GLU A 636 -9.65 -33.26 14.62
CA GLU A 636 -10.36 -34.49 14.34
C GLU A 636 -9.79 -35.60 15.24
N ILE A 637 -10.68 -36.26 15.96
CA ILE A 637 -10.30 -37.31 16.90
C ILE A 637 -11.01 -38.61 16.52
N ASP A 638 -10.25 -39.68 16.35
CA ASP A 638 -10.72 -41.03 16.12
C ASP A 638 -10.46 -41.93 17.33
N ARG A 639 -10.98 -43.16 17.30
CA ARG A 639 -10.85 -44.14 18.39
C ARG A 639 -9.50 -44.86 18.33
N ASN A 640 -8.41 -44.11 18.47
CA ASN A 640 -7.07 -44.68 18.58
C ASN A 640 -6.47 -44.43 19.96
N MET A 641 -5.58 -45.35 20.39
CA MET A 641 -4.84 -45.21 21.65
C MET A 641 -4.10 -43.85 21.68
N SER A 642 -4.05 -43.23 22.84
CA SER A 642 -3.40 -41.93 23.08
C SER A 642 -4.08 -40.70 22.42
N ASN A 643 -5.21 -40.85 21.76
CA ASN A 643 -5.95 -39.70 21.16
C ASN A 643 -6.65 -38.85 22.25
N ASN A 644 -5.87 -38.42 23.25
CA ASN A 644 -6.27 -37.45 24.26
C ASN A 644 -5.62 -36.10 24.00
N ILE A 645 -6.13 -35.08 24.67
CA ILE A 645 -5.70 -33.70 24.52
C ILE A 645 -5.19 -33.18 25.85
N ILE A 646 -4.06 -32.46 25.84
CA ILE A 646 -3.57 -31.75 27.01
C ILE A 646 -3.38 -30.25 26.66
N ILE A 647 -3.90 -29.38 27.52
CA ILE A 647 -3.79 -27.93 27.41
C ILE A 647 -3.00 -27.43 28.64
N CYS A 648 -1.89 -26.73 28.40
CA CYS A 648 -1.03 -26.21 29.47
C CYS A 648 -0.74 -24.73 29.26
N GLY A 649 -0.66 -23.96 30.34
CA GLY A 649 -0.20 -22.60 30.37
C GLY A 649 -0.77 -21.80 31.52
N GLU A 650 -0.23 -20.60 31.77
CA GLU A 650 -0.58 -19.80 32.97
C GLU A 650 -1.81 -18.90 32.74
N ASP A 651 -2.19 -18.65 31.49
CA ASP A 651 -3.32 -17.74 31.14
C ASP A 651 -4.67 -18.48 31.26
N ASP A 652 -5.43 -18.14 32.30
CA ASP A 652 -6.72 -18.77 32.62
C ASP A 652 -7.79 -18.42 31.58
N ASP A 653 -7.82 -17.15 31.08
CA ASP A 653 -8.83 -16.69 30.13
C ASP A 653 -8.70 -17.43 28.79
N LEU A 654 -7.48 -17.65 28.29
CA LEU A 654 -7.24 -18.42 27.07
C LEU A 654 -7.67 -19.89 27.23
N ARG A 655 -7.34 -20.52 28.37
CA ARG A 655 -7.70 -21.92 28.62
C ARG A 655 -9.20 -22.10 28.74
N GLU A 656 -9.90 -21.25 29.50
CA GLU A 656 -11.34 -21.31 29.70
C GLU A 656 -12.12 -21.05 28.41
N SER A 657 -11.65 -20.10 27.56
CA SER A 657 -12.23 -19.88 26.24
C SER A 657 -12.13 -21.14 25.38
N MET A 658 -10.95 -21.79 25.36
CA MET A 658 -10.78 -23.04 24.61
C MET A 658 -11.72 -24.16 25.11
N ILE A 659 -11.93 -24.25 26.43
CA ILE A 659 -12.88 -25.21 27.03
C ILE A 659 -14.28 -24.91 26.55
N MET A 660 -14.70 -23.65 26.61
CA MET A 660 -16.04 -23.23 26.22
C MET A 660 -16.35 -23.61 24.75
N PHE A 661 -15.45 -23.26 23.82
CA PHE A 661 -15.65 -23.59 22.42
C PHE A 661 -15.49 -25.08 22.11
N SER A 662 -14.67 -25.79 22.87
CA SER A 662 -14.65 -27.25 22.83
C SER A 662 -16.00 -27.84 23.23
N VAL A 663 -16.59 -27.40 24.37
CA VAL A 663 -17.91 -27.88 24.82
C VAL A 663 -18.99 -27.59 23.78
N LEU A 664 -19.07 -26.36 23.26
CA LEU A 664 -20.06 -25.99 22.22
C LEU A 664 -19.93 -26.87 20.97
N SER A 665 -18.72 -27.05 20.48
CA SER A 665 -18.52 -27.85 19.25
C SER A 665 -18.78 -29.36 19.49
N LEU A 666 -18.42 -29.87 20.64
CA LEU A 666 -18.68 -31.27 21.00
C LEU A 666 -20.17 -31.55 21.15
N LEU A 667 -20.93 -30.63 21.77
CA LEU A 667 -22.39 -30.75 21.93
C LEU A 667 -23.16 -30.54 20.60
N ALA A 668 -22.61 -29.83 19.66
CA ALA A 668 -23.22 -29.70 18.34
C ALA A 668 -23.40 -31.08 17.65
N ASN A 669 -22.57 -32.07 17.99
CA ASN A 669 -22.77 -33.45 17.60
C ASN A 669 -23.56 -34.17 18.70
N SER A 670 -24.83 -34.50 18.44
CA SER A 670 -25.75 -35.12 19.41
C SER A 670 -25.36 -36.50 19.90
N SER A 671 -24.43 -37.16 19.22
CA SER A 671 -23.89 -38.47 19.67
C SER A 671 -22.84 -38.38 20.80
N ASN A 672 -22.34 -37.19 21.13
CA ASN A 672 -21.35 -36.97 22.13
C ASN A 672 -22.00 -36.66 23.49
N ARG A 673 -21.45 -37.21 24.57
CA ARG A 673 -21.74 -36.84 25.98
C ARG A 673 -20.53 -36.11 26.50
N VAL A 674 -20.71 -34.93 27.06
CA VAL A 674 -19.62 -34.09 27.57
C VAL A 674 -19.73 -33.97 29.10
N ASN A 675 -18.70 -34.35 29.82
CA ASN A 675 -18.58 -34.26 31.29
C ASN A 675 -17.45 -33.25 31.60
N VAL A 676 -17.76 -32.20 32.33
CA VAL A 676 -16.79 -31.17 32.73
C VAL A 676 -16.59 -31.26 34.23
N SER A 677 -15.41 -31.67 34.66
CA SER A 677 -15.00 -31.76 36.08
C SER A 677 -14.07 -30.61 36.44
N ILE A 678 -14.56 -29.68 37.25
CA ILE A 678 -13.82 -28.49 37.71
C ILE A 678 -13.37 -28.70 39.14
N PHE A 679 -12.06 -28.93 39.37
CA PHE A 679 -11.51 -29.27 40.67
C PHE A 679 -11.17 -28.06 41.55
N ASP A 680 -11.16 -26.84 41.00
CA ASP A 680 -10.84 -25.60 41.75
C ASP A 680 -12.07 -24.71 41.93
N GLU A 681 -12.78 -24.93 43.03
CA GLU A 681 -13.99 -24.14 43.37
C GLU A 681 -13.70 -22.74 43.95
N ASN A 682 -12.45 -22.48 44.33
CA ASN A 682 -12.07 -21.22 44.99
C ASN A 682 -11.58 -20.15 44.02
N ASN A 683 -11.19 -20.53 42.82
CA ASN A 683 -10.75 -19.60 41.79
C ASN A 683 -11.93 -18.79 41.20
N SER A 684 -11.77 -17.47 41.08
CA SER A 684 -12.75 -16.58 40.44
C SER A 684 -13.08 -17.00 38.99
N ASP A 685 -12.05 -17.40 38.25
CA ASP A 685 -12.14 -17.77 36.85
C ASP A 685 -12.89 -19.11 36.69
N SER A 686 -12.57 -20.10 37.49
CA SER A 686 -13.35 -21.37 37.55
C SER A 686 -14.84 -21.16 37.83
N LYS A 687 -15.16 -20.17 38.67
CA LYS A 687 -16.56 -19.76 38.93
C LYS A 687 -17.18 -19.09 37.71
N SER A 688 -16.43 -18.27 37.04
CA SER A 688 -16.86 -17.62 35.77
C SER A 688 -17.17 -18.68 34.72
N LEU A 689 -16.25 -19.58 34.46
CA LEU A 689 -16.44 -20.71 33.55
C LEU A 689 -17.67 -21.57 33.92
N ASN A 690 -17.83 -21.95 35.19
CA ASN A 690 -19.00 -22.70 35.63
C ASN A 690 -20.32 -21.94 35.39
N ASN A 691 -20.33 -20.62 35.64
CA ASN A 691 -21.53 -19.78 35.40
C ASN A 691 -21.89 -19.73 33.91
N ILE A 692 -20.88 -19.65 33.01
CA ILE A 692 -21.12 -19.63 31.59
C ILE A 692 -21.57 -21.00 31.09
N LEU A 693 -20.89 -22.06 31.48
CA LEU A 693 -21.27 -23.43 31.09
C LEU A 693 -22.68 -23.79 31.58
N SER A 694 -23.09 -23.30 32.77
CA SER A 694 -24.44 -23.55 33.33
C SER A 694 -25.56 -22.89 32.53
N LYS A 695 -25.24 -21.93 31.62
CA LYS A 695 -26.21 -21.35 30.68
C LYS A 695 -26.51 -22.26 29.47
N ILE A 696 -25.65 -23.28 29.21
CA ILE A 696 -25.85 -24.23 28.12
C ILE A 696 -26.89 -25.25 28.55
N GLN A 697 -27.97 -25.41 27.78
CA GLN A 697 -29.07 -26.30 28.06
C GLN A 697 -29.04 -27.53 27.15
N SER A 698 -28.32 -28.57 27.59
CA SER A 698 -28.22 -29.85 26.87
C SER A 698 -28.31 -31.02 27.84
N ASN A 699 -29.04 -32.05 27.44
CA ASN A 699 -29.12 -33.31 28.20
C ASN A 699 -27.80 -34.10 28.16
N ASN A 700 -26.93 -33.75 27.19
CA ASN A 700 -25.65 -34.36 26.98
C ASN A 700 -24.49 -33.66 27.73
N LEU A 701 -24.74 -32.59 28.48
CA LEU A 701 -23.73 -31.84 29.25
C LEU A 701 -23.93 -32.14 30.76
N ASN A 702 -22.88 -32.62 31.41
CA ASN A 702 -22.80 -32.74 32.85
C ASN A 702 -21.66 -31.87 33.38
N ILE A 703 -21.90 -31.10 34.44
CA ILE A 703 -20.89 -30.24 35.07
C ILE A 703 -20.77 -30.67 36.54
N TYR A 704 -19.55 -31.00 36.95
CA TYR A 704 -19.17 -31.38 38.29
C TYR A 704 -18.26 -30.30 38.88
N PHE A 705 -18.84 -29.44 39.71
CA PHE A 705 -18.14 -28.26 40.24
C PHE A 705 -17.70 -28.46 41.68
N GLY A 706 -16.40 -28.32 41.89
CA GLY A 706 -15.73 -28.55 43.15
C GLY A 706 -15.16 -29.96 43.30
N PRO A 707 -14.15 -30.14 44.21
CA PRO A 707 -13.41 -31.38 44.36
C PRO A 707 -14.29 -32.61 44.72
N GLN A 708 -15.33 -32.40 45.49
CA GLN A 708 -16.19 -33.52 45.94
C GLN A 708 -17.00 -34.13 44.78
N GLU A 709 -17.65 -33.27 43.97
CA GLU A 709 -18.44 -33.72 42.82
C GLU A 709 -17.57 -34.30 41.73
N ALA A 710 -16.46 -33.62 41.41
CA ALA A 710 -15.52 -34.06 40.39
C ALA A 710 -14.85 -35.40 40.74
N ILE A 711 -14.45 -35.61 41.98
CA ILE A 711 -13.89 -36.88 42.46
C ILE A 711 -14.97 -37.96 42.44
N GLY A 712 -16.19 -37.66 42.91
CA GLY A 712 -17.31 -38.57 42.85
C GLY A 712 -17.61 -39.08 41.43
N HIS A 713 -17.54 -38.18 40.45
CA HIS A 713 -17.66 -38.55 39.05
C HIS A 713 -16.51 -39.47 38.60
N LEU A 714 -15.24 -39.13 38.87
CA LEU A 714 -14.12 -39.97 38.50
C LEU A 714 -14.22 -41.39 39.10
N LEU A 715 -14.65 -41.52 40.34
CA LEU A 715 -14.87 -42.82 40.98
C LEU A 715 -15.95 -43.64 40.27
N SER A 716 -16.95 -43.01 39.66
CA SER A 716 -17.95 -43.70 38.85
C SER A 716 -17.39 -44.35 37.59
N LEU A 717 -16.23 -43.86 37.09
CA LEU A 717 -15.51 -44.38 35.95
C LEU A 717 -14.59 -45.56 36.24
N LYS A 718 -14.69 -46.15 37.45
CA LYS A 718 -13.84 -47.29 37.86
C LYS A 718 -13.96 -48.51 36.94
N LYS A 719 -15.06 -48.65 36.20
CA LYS A 719 -15.24 -49.68 35.17
C LYS A 719 -15.70 -49.01 33.87
N LEU A 720 -14.80 -48.87 32.92
CA LEU A 720 -15.12 -48.39 31.61
C LEU A 720 -15.88 -49.48 30.83
N HIS A 721 -16.99 -49.10 30.23
CA HIS A 721 -17.76 -49.96 29.36
C HIS A 721 -17.68 -49.44 27.93
N PRO A 722 -17.46 -50.29 26.93
CA PRO A 722 -17.43 -49.83 25.54
C PRO A 722 -18.67 -49.04 25.19
N MET A 723 -18.47 -47.92 24.53
CA MET A 723 -19.53 -47.04 23.98
C MET A 723 -19.76 -47.37 22.50
N PRO A 724 -20.70 -48.27 22.17
CA PRO A 724 -20.87 -48.69 20.76
C PRO A 724 -21.36 -47.56 19.87
N ASN A 725 -22.15 -46.67 20.39
CA ASN A 725 -22.75 -45.55 19.67
C ASN A 725 -22.47 -44.25 20.45
N GLY A 726 -21.72 -43.31 19.83
CA GLY A 726 -21.36 -42.03 20.44
C GLY A 726 -20.09 -42.09 21.28
N ASN A 727 -19.68 -40.95 21.82
CA ASN A 727 -18.45 -40.75 22.56
C ASN A 727 -18.74 -40.09 23.90
N ASN A 728 -17.93 -40.44 24.91
CA ASN A 728 -17.93 -39.81 26.22
C ASN A 728 -16.68 -38.99 26.40
N ILE A 729 -16.83 -37.67 26.50
CA ILE A 729 -15.71 -36.73 26.55
C ILE A 729 -15.58 -36.22 27.99
N GLU A 730 -14.42 -36.44 28.58
CA GLU A 730 -14.06 -36.03 29.94
C GLU A 730 -13.15 -34.80 29.90
N ILE A 731 -13.64 -33.64 30.31
CA ILE A 731 -12.87 -32.38 30.40
C ILE A 731 -12.48 -32.21 31.88
N LEU A 732 -11.17 -32.29 32.14
CA LEU A 732 -10.63 -32.29 33.50
C LEU A 732 -9.88 -30.98 33.76
N TYR A 733 -10.54 -29.99 34.39
CA TYR A 733 -9.99 -28.64 34.63
C TYR A 733 -9.48 -28.50 36.07
N GLY A 734 -8.19 -28.19 36.22
CA GLY A 734 -7.59 -27.97 37.53
C GLY A 734 -7.24 -29.24 38.29
N LEU A 735 -7.05 -30.35 37.61
CA LEU A 735 -6.70 -31.68 38.21
C LEU A 735 -5.49 -31.58 39.14
N HIS A 736 -4.54 -30.66 38.88
CA HIS A 736 -3.36 -30.41 39.71
C HIS A 736 -3.68 -29.87 41.13
N LYS A 737 -4.88 -29.36 41.34
CA LYS A 737 -5.31 -28.89 42.69
C LYS A 737 -5.51 -30.02 43.67
N ILE A 738 -5.66 -31.23 43.21
CA ILE A 738 -5.63 -32.42 44.06
C ILE A 738 -4.18 -32.78 44.32
N LYS A 739 -3.56 -32.12 45.31
CA LYS A 739 -2.14 -32.26 45.64
C LYS A 739 -1.69 -33.73 45.81
N SER A 740 -2.52 -34.57 46.40
CA SER A 740 -2.28 -35.98 46.56
C SER A 740 -2.26 -36.80 45.26
N LEU A 741 -2.84 -36.30 44.15
CA LEU A 741 -2.80 -36.95 42.84
C LEU A 741 -1.51 -36.67 42.06
N LEU A 742 -0.90 -35.51 42.31
CA LEU A 742 0.28 -35.08 41.59
C LEU A 742 1.58 -35.45 42.29
N TYR A 743 1.62 -35.40 43.61
CA TYR A 743 2.81 -35.71 44.41
C TYR A 743 2.73 -37.09 44.99
N MET A 744 3.63 -38.02 44.59
CA MET A 744 3.96 -39.08 45.49
C MET A 744 4.62 -38.47 46.71
N LEU A 745 4.14 -38.82 47.90
CA LEU A 745 4.90 -38.68 49.12
C LEU A 745 6.21 -39.46 48.93
N LYS A 746 7.30 -38.77 48.57
CA LYS A 746 8.61 -39.22 48.95
C LYS A 746 8.57 -39.32 50.43
N ASN A 747 8.78 -40.54 50.94
CA ASN A 747 8.95 -40.78 52.35
C ASN A 747 9.84 -39.69 52.95
N SER A 748 9.34 -39.03 53.92
CA SER A 748 10.04 -38.09 54.75
C SER A 748 11.20 -38.80 55.43
N ASP A 749 12.37 -38.73 54.86
CA ASP A 749 13.67 -38.87 55.51
C ASP A 749 14.67 -38.27 54.51
N ASP A 750 14.79 -36.99 54.57
CA ASP A 750 15.98 -36.18 54.38
C ASP A 750 15.64 -34.66 54.40
N ASP A 751 15.93 -34.13 55.54
CA ASP A 751 16.43 -32.81 55.90
C ASP A 751 16.02 -31.57 55.12
N GLU A 752 15.33 -30.71 55.89
CA GLU A 752 15.53 -29.29 55.98
C GLU A 752 16.80 -28.77 55.28
N GLN A 753 16.66 -28.23 54.07
CA GLN A 753 17.42 -27.06 53.64
C GLN A 753 16.45 -26.13 52.94
N ALA A 754 16.07 -25.10 53.66
CA ALA A 754 15.29 -23.97 53.14
C ALA A 754 16.11 -23.22 52.05
N GLU A 755 15.71 -23.33 50.81
CA GLU A 755 16.14 -22.40 49.79
C GLU A 755 15.45 -21.04 49.97
N PRO A 756 16.15 -19.93 49.80
CA PRO A 756 15.60 -18.59 50.02
C PRO A 756 14.57 -18.25 48.94
N LYS A 757 13.43 -17.71 49.38
CA LYS A 757 12.37 -17.18 48.53
C LYS A 757 12.98 -16.23 47.50
N PRO A 758 12.60 -16.32 46.21
CA PRO A 758 13.01 -15.36 45.22
C PRO A 758 12.38 -13.99 45.53
N SER A 759 13.21 -12.96 45.55
CA SER A 759 12.81 -11.58 45.71
C SER A 759 11.91 -11.13 44.56
N PRO A 760 10.95 -10.22 44.79
CA PRO A 760 10.05 -9.77 43.77
C PRO A 760 10.81 -9.08 42.61
N LYS A 761 10.45 -9.41 41.37
CA LYS A 761 11.00 -8.78 40.14
C LYS A 761 10.78 -7.29 40.20
N PRO A 762 11.78 -6.45 39.86
CA PRO A 762 11.62 -5.01 39.78
C PRO A 762 10.67 -4.67 38.64
N GLN A 763 9.70 -3.81 38.95
CA GLN A 763 8.84 -3.18 37.95
C GLN A 763 9.70 -2.46 36.91
N ARG A 764 9.38 -2.66 35.65
CA ARG A 764 10.03 -2.07 34.48
C ARG A 764 9.80 -0.54 34.51
N VAL A 765 10.81 0.22 34.89
CA VAL A 765 10.81 1.67 34.75
C VAL A 765 11.00 1.99 33.27
N GLU A 766 10.07 2.73 32.70
CA GLU A 766 10.22 3.28 31.34
C GLU A 766 11.53 4.07 31.24
N LYS A 767 12.31 3.81 30.21
CA LYS A 767 13.55 4.54 29.91
C LYS A 767 13.18 5.96 29.52
N GLN A 768 13.34 6.89 30.45
CA GLN A 768 13.47 8.31 30.08
C GLN A 768 14.85 8.56 29.49
N ASP A 769 14.86 9.24 28.35
CA ASP A 769 16.09 9.64 27.66
C ASP A 769 16.76 10.76 28.48
N ILE A 770 17.91 10.42 29.11
CA ILE A 770 18.68 11.31 29.95
C ILE A 770 19.89 11.97 29.22
N SER A 771 19.92 11.92 27.90
CA SER A 771 20.94 12.57 27.10
C SER A 771 20.71 14.09 27.06
N GLY A 772 21.24 14.82 28.02
CA GLY A 772 21.23 16.30 28.09
C GLY A 772 20.91 16.90 29.44
N MET A 773 20.89 16.13 30.50
CA MET A 773 20.68 16.66 31.85
C MET A 773 22.01 17.13 32.52
N ASP A 774 21.91 18.30 33.13
CA ASP A 774 22.99 18.86 33.92
C ASP A 774 23.23 18.05 35.23
N SER A 775 24.49 17.88 35.64
CA SER A 775 24.90 17.03 36.76
C SER A 775 24.13 17.28 38.05
N ALA A 776 23.79 18.52 38.34
CA ALA A 776 23.02 18.93 39.54
C ALA A 776 21.57 18.42 39.54
N LYS A 777 20.98 18.14 38.38
CA LYS A 777 19.64 17.54 38.23
C LYS A 777 19.69 16.01 38.38
N LEU A 778 20.83 15.41 38.03
CA LEU A 778 21.03 13.98 38.17
C LEU A 778 21.21 13.60 39.65
N ASP A 779 21.93 14.41 40.40
CA ASP A 779 22.15 14.20 41.84
C ASP A 779 20.85 14.34 42.66
N ASN A 780 20.00 15.30 42.30
CA ASN A 780 18.67 15.42 42.93
C ASN A 780 17.74 14.24 42.61
N LEU A 781 17.81 13.70 41.41
CA LEU A 781 17.02 12.53 41.01
C LEU A 781 17.46 11.25 41.72
N ILE A 782 18.77 11.13 41.98
CA ILE A 782 19.35 10.04 42.76
C ILE A 782 18.98 10.16 44.24
N GLU A 783 18.96 11.35 44.79
CA GLU A 783 18.55 11.62 46.16
C GLU A 783 17.05 11.37 46.39
N ASP A 784 16.20 11.73 45.43
CA ASP A 784 14.76 11.42 45.44
C ASP A 784 14.50 9.91 45.31
N LEU A 785 15.31 9.19 44.55
CA LEU A 785 15.23 7.74 44.42
C LEU A 785 15.64 7.02 45.71
N ILE A 786 16.69 7.51 46.38
CA ILE A 786 17.17 6.99 47.67
C ILE A 786 16.14 7.24 48.77
N ASN A 787 15.52 8.43 48.77
CA ASN A 787 14.48 8.77 49.73
C ASN A 787 13.16 8.05 49.54
N SER A 788 12.83 7.64 48.30
CA SER A 788 11.65 6.81 47.97
C SER A 788 11.81 5.34 48.36
N LEU A 789 13.05 4.88 48.58
CA LEU A 789 13.36 3.48 49.00
C LEU A 789 13.47 3.30 50.51
N GLY A 790 13.37 4.35 51.28
CA GLY A 790 13.56 4.31 52.74
C GLY A 790 12.52 5.05 53.51
N THR A 791 11.29 4.63 53.58
CA THR A 791 10.38 4.78 54.73
C THR A 791 8.97 4.24 54.37
N THR A 792 8.60 3.13 54.86
CA THR A 792 7.37 2.94 55.70
C THR A 792 7.29 1.49 56.11
N ALA A 793 7.50 1.28 57.39
CA ALA A 793 7.00 0.08 58.06
C ALA A 793 5.50 0.34 58.35
N PRO A 794 4.59 -0.54 57.89
CA PRO A 794 3.20 -0.47 58.31
C PRO A 794 3.08 -1.25 59.62
N THR A 795 2.48 -0.55 60.60
CA THR A 795 1.95 -1.12 61.86
C THR A 795 0.98 -2.24 61.56
N HIS A 796 1.21 -3.39 62.24
CA HIS A 796 0.32 -4.52 62.27
C HIS A 796 -1.10 -4.12 62.74
N ASN A 797 -2.10 -4.39 61.86
CA ASN A 797 -3.42 -4.81 62.29
C ASN A 797 -3.64 -6.20 61.74
N GLU A 798 -3.75 -7.16 62.64
CA GLU A 798 -4.11 -8.57 62.33
C GLU A 798 -5.48 -8.61 61.65
N PRO A 799 -5.61 -9.20 60.43
CA PRO A 799 -6.90 -9.65 59.95
C PRO A 799 -7.20 -11.00 60.61
N GLN A 800 -8.39 -11.12 61.17
CA GLN A 800 -8.98 -12.34 61.65
C GLN A 800 -8.85 -13.43 60.59
N GLU A 801 -8.26 -14.57 60.96
CA GLU A 801 -8.26 -15.81 60.17
C GLU A 801 -9.70 -16.20 59.81
N SER A 802 -10.09 -16.00 58.53
CA SER A 802 -11.18 -16.78 57.98
C SER A 802 -10.64 -18.20 57.81
N LYS A 803 -11.20 -19.14 58.53
CA LYS A 803 -10.91 -20.58 58.41
C LYS A 803 -11.04 -20.95 56.93
N ALA A 804 -9.91 -21.32 56.29
CA ALA A 804 -9.90 -22.01 55.01
C ALA A 804 -10.80 -23.26 55.11
N PRO A 805 -11.67 -23.51 54.11
CA PRO A 805 -12.45 -24.73 54.09
C PRO A 805 -11.49 -25.93 54.15
N ALA A 806 -11.82 -26.91 54.95
CA ALA A 806 -11.03 -28.09 55.22
C ALA A 806 -10.76 -28.82 53.89
N ALA A 807 -9.47 -28.98 53.53
CA ALA A 807 -9.07 -29.80 52.40
C ALA A 807 -9.69 -31.18 52.54
N VAL A 808 -10.40 -31.65 51.50
CA VAL A 808 -10.97 -33.01 51.49
C VAL A 808 -9.76 -33.95 51.51
N SER A 809 -9.53 -34.60 52.64
CA SER A 809 -8.54 -35.66 52.74
C SER A 809 -9.18 -36.92 52.20
N LEU A 810 -8.77 -37.31 50.99
CA LEU A 810 -9.04 -38.64 50.48
C LEU A 810 -8.25 -39.67 51.34
N ASP A 811 -8.88 -40.78 51.67
CA ASP A 811 -8.16 -41.90 52.26
C ASP A 811 -7.21 -42.49 51.17
N ASP A 812 -6.14 -43.18 51.63
CA ASP A 812 -5.12 -43.75 50.72
C ASP A 812 -5.71 -44.77 49.73
N ALA A 813 -6.80 -45.46 50.09
CA ALA A 813 -7.47 -46.39 49.18
C ALA A 813 -8.25 -45.71 48.07
N SER A 814 -8.96 -44.59 48.32
CA SER A 814 -9.66 -43.81 47.34
C SER A 814 -8.68 -43.12 46.37
N PHE A 815 -7.51 -42.74 46.86
CA PHE A 815 -6.43 -42.16 46.07
C PHE A 815 -5.83 -43.17 45.08
N ALA A 816 -5.50 -44.38 45.53
CA ALA A 816 -4.99 -45.43 44.64
C ALA A 816 -6.00 -45.84 43.57
N ASP A 817 -7.30 -45.83 43.89
CA ASP A 817 -8.38 -46.07 42.94
C ASP A 817 -8.43 -44.96 41.86
N ILE A 818 -8.39 -43.67 42.24
CA ILE A 818 -8.42 -42.55 41.29
C ILE A 818 -7.22 -42.55 40.34
N LYS A 819 -6.01 -42.80 40.85
CA LYS A 819 -4.80 -42.96 40.05
C LYS A 819 -4.99 -44.05 39.00
N THR A 820 -5.48 -45.21 39.42
CA THR A 820 -5.73 -46.35 38.52
C THR A 820 -6.80 -46.01 37.48
N ILE A 821 -7.84 -45.32 37.87
CA ILE A 821 -8.93 -44.87 36.96
C ILE A 821 -8.36 -43.90 35.90
N LEU A 822 -7.60 -42.89 36.32
CA LEU A 822 -7.01 -41.93 35.38
C LEU A 822 -6.04 -42.59 34.40
N MET A 823 -5.17 -43.49 34.89
CA MET A 823 -4.27 -44.22 33.99
C MET A 823 -5.05 -45.06 32.98
N ASN A 824 -6.04 -45.81 33.39
CA ASN A 824 -6.89 -46.62 32.52
C ASN A 824 -7.66 -45.73 31.53
N LEU A 825 -8.14 -44.57 31.97
CA LEU A 825 -8.90 -43.63 31.16
C LEU A 825 -8.01 -43.03 30.06
N PHE A 826 -6.77 -42.64 30.38
CA PHE A 826 -5.85 -42.06 29.42
C PHE A 826 -5.22 -43.11 28.46
N GLU A 827 -4.91 -44.33 28.95
CA GLU A 827 -4.28 -45.37 28.13
C GLU A 827 -5.30 -46.13 27.26
N HIS A 828 -6.47 -46.48 27.80
CA HIS A 828 -7.43 -47.38 27.17
C HIS A 828 -8.80 -46.74 26.88
N GLY A 829 -9.05 -45.54 27.44
CA GLY A 829 -10.33 -44.84 27.27
C GLY A 829 -10.68 -44.58 25.78
N PRO A 830 -9.76 -44.05 24.94
CA PRO A 830 -10.09 -43.77 23.55
C PRO A 830 -10.60 -44.95 22.73
N ASP A 831 -10.00 -46.15 22.93
CA ASP A 831 -10.46 -47.39 22.30
C ASP A 831 -11.89 -47.79 22.68
N LEU A 832 -12.30 -47.38 23.88
CA LEU A 832 -13.63 -47.67 24.41
C LEU A 832 -14.65 -46.53 24.14
N GLY A 833 -14.22 -45.44 23.50
CA GLY A 833 -15.03 -44.27 23.23
C GLY A 833 -15.04 -43.21 24.36
N TYR A 834 -14.05 -43.22 25.26
CA TYR A 834 -13.81 -42.19 26.28
C TYR A 834 -12.60 -41.36 25.90
N PHE A 835 -12.80 -40.08 25.69
CA PHE A 835 -11.73 -39.16 25.33
C PHE A 835 -11.50 -38.12 26.41
N ASN A 836 -10.26 -37.67 26.57
CA ASN A 836 -9.89 -36.80 27.64
C ASN A 836 -9.29 -35.50 27.17
N ILE A 837 -9.75 -34.39 27.74
CA ILE A 837 -9.18 -33.06 27.61
C ILE A 837 -8.68 -32.64 28.98
N VAL A 838 -7.39 -32.71 29.23
CA VAL A 838 -6.76 -32.37 30.51
C VAL A 838 -6.21 -30.97 30.48
N ILE A 839 -6.59 -30.12 31.42
CA ILE A 839 -6.17 -28.74 31.48
C ILE A 839 -5.33 -28.50 32.77
N LEU A 840 -4.08 -28.02 32.53
CA LEU A 840 -3.11 -27.78 33.60
C LEU A 840 -2.60 -26.33 33.52
N ASN A 841 -2.21 -25.74 34.65
CA ASN A 841 -1.68 -24.37 34.71
C ASN A 841 -0.24 -24.28 34.17
N ASN A 842 0.57 -25.36 34.35
CA ASN A 842 1.92 -25.38 33.76
C ASN A 842 2.35 -26.84 33.49
N ALA A 843 3.34 -27.00 32.63
CA ALA A 843 3.80 -28.33 32.26
C ALA A 843 4.68 -29.03 33.33
N LYS A 844 5.18 -28.31 34.35
CA LYS A 844 5.88 -28.93 35.50
C LYS A 844 5.01 -29.93 36.18
N GLN A 845 3.69 -29.72 36.22
CA GLN A 845 2.70 -30.61 36.81
C GLN A 845 2.68 -31.97 36.12
N ILE A 846 3.05 -32.08 34.85
CA ILE A 846 3.20 -33.34 34.13
C ILE A 846 4.38 -34.13 34.70
N LYS A 847 5.54 -33.48 34.92
CA LYS A 847 6.71 -34.13 35.52
C LYS A 847 6.50 -34.57 36.95
N GLN A 848 5.63 -33.87 37.66
CA GLN A 848 5.31 -34.17 39.07
C GLN A 848 4.21 -35.22 39.22
N SER A 849 3.52 -35.57 38.14
CA SER A 849 2.43 -36.54 38.14
C SER A 849 2.93 -37.92 37.71
N GLU A 850 2.43 -38.96 38.37
CA GLU A 850 2.63 -40.34 37.91
C GLU A 850 1.55 -40.82 36.97
N CYS A 851 0.39 -40.13 36.93
CA CYS A 851 -0.74 -40.52 36.10
C CYS A 851 -0.76 -39.78 34.74
N ILE A 852 -0.06 -38.64 34.59
CA ILE A 852 -0.07 -37.85 33.40
C ILE A 852 1.31 -37.93 32.75
N LYS A 853 1.37 -38.58 31.59
CA LYS A 853 2.59 -38.66 30.77
C LYS A 853 2.28 -38.06 29.39
N THR A 854 3.22 -37.30 28.83
CA THR A 854 3.03 -36.63 27.53
C THR A 854 2.72 -37.62 26.38
N GLU A 855 3.21 -38.85 26.47
CA GLU A 855 2.99 -39.89 25.46
C GLU A 855 1.52 -40.37 25.40
N MET A 856 0.71 -40.11 26.42
CA MET A 856 -0.71 -40.43 26.49
C MET A 856 -1.58 -39.38 25.75
N PHE A 857 -0.96 -38.28 25.29
CA PHE A 857 -1.67 -37.16 24.67
C PHE A 857 -1.09 -36.88 23.29
N GLU A 858 -1.79 -37.31 22.26
CA GLU A 858 -1.44 -37.04 20.86
C GLU A 858 -1.51 -35.56 20.56
N TYR A 859 -2.52 -34.85 21.08
CA TYR A 859 -2.75 -33.42 20.84
C TYR A 859 -2.35 -32.60 22.07
N ARG A 860 -1.48 -31.62 21.84
CA ARG A 860 -0.92 -30.80 22.92
C ARG A 860 -1.09 -29.32 22.54
N ILE A 861 -1.62 -28.55 23.49
CA ILE A 861 -1.82 -27.09 23.30
C ILE A 861 -1.12 -26.37 24.45
N GLY A 862 -0.30 -25.37 24.11
CA GLY A 862 0.40 -24.55 25.10
C GLY A 862 0.11 -23.07 24.90
N THR A 863 -0.23 -22.35 25.97
CA THR A 863 -0.23 -20.89 26.02
C THR A 863 1.20 -20.40 26.21
N GLU A 864 1.42 -19.08 26.37
CA GLU A 864 2.73 -18.55 26.74
C GLU A 864 3.28 -19.27 27.97
N MET A 865 4.51 -19.79 27.90
CA MET A 865 5.12 -20.60 28.97
C MET A 865 6.64 -20.48 28.96
N SER A 866 7.29 -20.95 30.01
CA SER A 866 8.74 -21.03 30.13
C SER A 866 9.36 -22.03 29.14
N ALA A 867 10.66 -21.87 28.85
CA ALA A 867 11.40 -22.81 28.01
C ALA A 867 11.37 -24.26 28.56
N ASP A 868 11.47 -24.43 29.89
CA ASP A 868 11.41 -25.72 30.54
C ASP A 868 10.04 -26.38 30.40
N ASP A 869 8.96 -25.60 30.50
CA ASP A 869 7.61 -26.09 30.29
C ASP A 869 7.35 -26.47 28.83
N SER A 870 7.84 -25.65 27.90
CA SER A 870 7.79 -25.96 26.45
C SER A 870 8.52 -27.26 26.14
N TYR A 871 9.72 -27.44 26.69
CA TYR A 871 10.46 -28.70 26.52
C TYR A 871 9.69 -29.91 27.12
N THR A 872 9.05 -29.71 28.27
CA THR A 872 8.25 -30.74 28.91
C THR A 872 7.02 -31.14 28.09
N LEU A 873 6.31 -30.16 27.55
CA LEU A 873 5.06 -30.38 26.81
C LEU A 873 5.31 -30.85 25.39
N PHE A 874 6.28 -30.25 24.69
CA PHE A 874 6.49 -30.43 23.26
C PHE A 874 7.81 -31.13 22.90
N SER A 875 8.69 -31.43 23.88
CA SER A 875 10.04 -31.96 23.69
C SER A 875 10.98 -31.01 22.92
N THR A 876 10.72 -29.72 22.94
CA THR A 876 11.52 -28.67 22.29
C THR A 876 11.24 -27.30 22.91
N GLU A 877 12.26 -26.41 22.93
CA GLU A 877 12.15 -25.03 23.37
C GLU A 877 11.62 -24.08 22.25
N TYR A 878 11.55 -24.57 21.02
CA TYR A 878 11.21 -23.77 19.86
C TYR A 878 9.83 -23.09 19.97
N PHE A 879 8.88 -23.74 20.62
CA PHE A 879 7.48 -23.27 20.66
C PHE A 879 7.25 -22.08 21.61
N VAL A 880 8.14 -21.83 22.57
CA VAL A 880 8.07 -20.65 23.46
C VAL A 880 8.03 -19.32 22.65
N ARG A 881 8.72 -19.31 21.51
CA ARG A 881 8.84 -18.12 20.66
C ARG A 881 7.63 -17.90 19.74
N LYS A 882 6.72 -18.87 19.65
CA LYS A 882 5.54 -18.82 18.76
C LYS A 882 4.25 -18.42 19.50
N ALA A 883 4.17 -18.63 20.82
CA ALA A 883 3.04 -18.18 21.63
C ALA A 883 3.31 -16.76 22.17
N ASP A 884 2.28 -15.94 22.20
CA ASP A 884 2.25 -14.64 22.85
C ASP A 884 1.03 -14.56 23.79
N GLU A 885 0.81 -13.43 24.45
CA GLU A 885 -0.30 -13.20 25.40
C GLU A 885 -1.70 -13.47 24.80
N LYS A 886 -1.83 -13.68 23.50
CA LYS A 886 -3.12 -13.83 22.80
C LYS A 886 -3.20 -15.09 21.94
N THR A 887 -2.11 -15.84 21.85
CA THR A 887 -2.01 -17.00 20.98
C THR A 887 -1.60 -18.26 21.75
N VAL A 888 -1.92 -19.40 21.20
CA VAL A 888 -1.55 -20.71 21.73
C VAL A 888 -0.88 -21.53 20.62
N VAL A 889 -0.01 -22.45 21.02
CA VAL A 889 0.63 -23.38 20.08
C VAL A 889 -0.02 -24.74 20.19
N PHE A 890 -0.52 -25.23 19.07
CA PHE A 890 -1.00 -26.61 18.91
C PHE A 890 0.09 -27.50 18.34
N TYR A 891 0.18 -28.72 18.86
CA TYR A 891 1.07 -29.78 18.40
C TYR A 891 0.30 -31.10 18.29
N SER A 892 0.49 -31.83 17.19
CA SER A 892 0.09 -33.22 17.00
C SER A 892 1.33 -34.05 16.67
N GLY A 893 1.44 -35.26 17.24
CA GLY A 893 2.59 -36.15 17.06
C GLY A 893 2.53 -36.94 15.75
N SER A 894 1.33 -37.31 15.28
CA SER A 894 1.17 -38.24 14.16
C SER A 894 -0.02 -37.87 13.23
N PRO A 895 0.19 -37.20 12.07
CA PRO A 895 1.48 -36.68 11.57
C PRO A 895 1.95 -35.49 12.38
N LYS A 896 3.25 -35.29 12.47
CA LYS A 896 3.79 -34.11 13.16
C LYS A 896 3.29 -32.83 12.55
N LYS A 897 2.45 -32.09 13.28
CA LYS A 897 1.84 -30.84 12.87
C LYS A 897 1.97 -29.84 14.00
N VAL A 898 2.39 -28.64 13.66
CA VAL A 898 2.47 -27.50 14.58
C VAL A 898 1.70 -26.35 13.98
N LYS A 899 0.82 -25.73 14.75
CA LYS A 899 0.08 -24.52 14.35
C LYS A 899 0.01 -23.55 15.50
N THR A 900 0.04 -22.26 15.17
CA THR A 900 -0.31 -21.19 16.09
C THR A 900 -1.81 -20.92 15.95
N LEU A 901 -2.51 -20.86 17.09
CA LEU A 901 -3.96 -20.65 17.14
C LEU A 901 -4.26 -19.47 18.06
N ARG A 902 -5.43 -18.92 17.91
CA ARG A 902 -5.94 -17.83 18.73
C ARG A 902 -7.28 -18.22 19.35
N PRO A 903 -7.36 -18.38 20.68
CA PRO A 903 -8.62 -18.66 21.35
C PRO A 903 -9.67 -17.60 21.06
N TYR A 904 -10.90 -18.01 20.87
CA TYR A 904 -12.04 -17.09 20.62
C TYR A 904 -12.32 -16.21 21.85
N ILE A 905 -13.00 -15.08 21.66
CA ILE A 905 -13.64 -14.33 22.73
C ILE A 905 -14.81 -15.18 23.25
N PHE A 906 -15.09 -15.11 24.56
CA PHE A 906 -16.29 -15.77 25.10
C PHE A 906 -17.55 -15.35 24.33
N PRO A 907 -18.42 -16.30 23.98
CA PRO A 907 -19.64 -16.00 23.24
C PRO A 907 -20.58 -15.18 24.09
N ASP A 908 -21.32 -14.28 23.48
CA ASP A 908 -22.35 -13.49 24.14
C ASP A 908 -23.62 -14.31 24.47
N ASP A 909 -24.51 -13.72 25.25
CA ASP A 909 -25.76 -14.39 25.65
C ASP A 909 -26.69 -14.67 24.45
N ASP A 910 -26.64 -13.89 23.37
CA ASP A 910 -27.44 -14.09 22.15
C ASP A 910 -26.97 -15.34 21.41
N PHE A 911 -25.67 -15.51 21.26
CA PHE A 911 -25.06 -16.70 20.66
C PHE A 911 -25.44 -17.97 21.44
N ILE A 912 -25.32 -17.94 22.80
CA ILE A 912 -25.64 -19.07 23.67
C ILE A 912 -27.15 -19.41 23.58
N ASN A 913 -28.02 -18.42 23.54
CA ASN A 913 -29.46 -18.65 23.42
C ASN A 913 -29.80 -19.32 22.07
N LYS A 914 -29.27 -18.84 20.96
CA LYS A 914 -29.47 -19.45 19.64
C LYS A 914 -28.92 -20.88 19.59
N PHE A 915 -27.75 -21.10 20.21
CA PHE A 915 -27.18 -22.44 20.34
C PHE A 915 -28.08 -23.38 21.12
N ASN A 916 -28.62 -22.94 22.27
CA ASN A 916 -29.55 -23.73 23.09
C ASN A 916 -30.84 -24.07 22.32
N GLU A 917 -31.41 -23.13 21.56
CA GLU A 917 -32.60 -23.38 20.72
C GLU A 917 -32.31 -24.48 19.69
N ARG A 918 -31.12 -24.43 19.06
CA ARG A 918 -30.70 -25.40 18.05
C ARG A 918 -30.47 -26.79 18.65
N ILE A 919 -29.76 -26.89 19.81
CA ILE A 919 -29.55 -28.15 20.52
C ILE A 919 -30.88 -28.80 20.87
N LYS A 920 -31.83 -28.07 21.47
CA LYS A 920 -33.17 -28.59 21.81
C LYS A 920 -33.88 -29.16 20.59
N SER A 921 -33.81 -28.50 19.44
CA SER A 921 -34.42 -29.00 18.21
C SER A 921 -33.78 -30.29 17.71
N ASN A 922 -32.48 -30.45 17.89
CA ASN A 922 -31.74 -31.65 17.48
C ASN A 922 -31.94 -32.83 18.45
N GLU A 923 -32.05 -32.56 19.75
CA GLU A 923 -32.31 -33.62 20.77
C GLU A 923 -33.75 -34.14 20.71
N GLN A 924 -34.69 -33.42 20.08
CA GLN A 924 -36.09 -33.86 19.89
C GLN A 924 -36.29 -34.65 18.59
N ASN A 925 -35.39 -34.57 17.64
CA ASN A 925 -35.39 -35.35 16.40
C ASN A 925 -34.51 -36.59 16.56
#